data_481c541a899b6c7ae16b8efebf043888
#
_entry.id   481c541a899b6c7ae16b8efebf043888
#
_cell.length_a   1.000
_cell.length_b   1.000
_cell.length_c   1.000
_cell.angle_alpha   90.00
_cell.angle_beta   90.00
_cell.angle_gamma   90.00
#
_symmetry.space_group_name_H-M   'P 1'
#
loop_
_entity.id
_entity.type
_entity.pdbx_description
1 polymer ?
#
loop_
_entity_poly.entity_id
_entity_poly.type
_entity_poly.pdbx_seq_one_letter_code
_entity_poly.pdbx_strand_id
1 'polypeptide(L)'
;MRSFRRLLLVAVSGVAVIAGAGLPAVAFAQTPAVSASVDGQPTDPWGQTLSDIPADTAVRFGVLPNGMKYAIMRNATPPSQAALRLRFDAGSLSETDSQKGLAHFLEHMAFNGSNNIPEGEMTKRLERLGLSFGGDTNAFTSFDQTAYLLNLPNTSDEVVETSLFVLRETASELLFDAAAVDAERGVIVGEERTRDVPGLRAAKAQFGFLAPGQRLADRFPIGDLNIIRTAPRDEFVDFYRKYYRPERATMIAVGDFDIDKMEAQIKAAFSNWDNPAPDGPDPVLGEVQPRQTETRIFQEPGVQSSTEILWTKPFVDAPDTSAERAKGWVRSLGMAVLNRRFSELARAENPPFLGAGAGYQDLVNSLEGGSLTVVYNPGEWKRALETAEQEQRRLVQYGVTQAELEREITELRTGLTATVASAATRQTTALAGALLNAANANDVFSTPATDLQIFEATVAGLTVETVNAAVRDAFTGNGPLAFVSTPVPIEGGEAAITAALEASRQVPVAAPVVAATMEWPYTSFGTPTQPSGQTEIADLGTTLITFPNGVKLTVKPTAFTDEQILVTVRAGNGQLGLPSNRPVPTYASSAYSEGGLGKLTRSQLEQVLAGDVVGANFGVGGDSYSLGGTTRPEDFELQMQLLAAYFTDPAWRPEPFALVKSSLPTQLDQVRATPGGAFALASAGLLSSGDRRFGLPSNEEIAAAELSDLRQVVTSSISEGPIEIIIVGDVTIDAAIKAVGDTFGALPARSPATPPSAEGLRRVFPGPTAEPVEIKHNGIATQALGYVAWPTLDSIGDRKEARTVSLLARVLQLRVTDEIREKQGAAYSPGASATSSTVFPDYGYVFVQAEVPPEALSGLFETIDSVTTGLRDTAIEVDELNRARLSAVESLRRSQNQNGYWLGNLTGVHDKPEEIVAIRNAISDLEAVTPADIQRVAQAYLKPDAAWRARVTSANPAAPAAQ
;
A
#
# COMPACT_ATOMS: atom_id res chain seq x y z
N MET A 1 7.84 1.68 -15.59
CA MET A 1 6.43 2.12 -15.75
C MET A 1 5.45 0.96 -16.02
N ARG A 2 5.81 -0.10 -16.74
CA ARG A 2 5.05 -1.38 -16.77
C ARG A 2 4.96 -2.07 -15.40
N SER A 3 5.95 -1.85 -14.57
CA SER A 3 6.09 -2.45 -13.24
C SER A 3 4.99 -2.11 -12.21
N PHE A 4 4.30 -1.01 -12.34
CA PHE A 4 3.25 -0.61 -11.38
C PHE A 4 1.95 -1.44 -11.51
N ARG A 5 1.74 -2.12 -12.65
CA ARG A 5 0.54 -2.92 -12.90
C ARG A 5 0.58 -4.33 -12.29
N ARG A 6 1.77 -4.95 -12.23
CA ARG A 6 1.90 -6.30 -11.64
C ARG A 6 1.77 -6.32 -10.12
N LEU A 7 2.00 -5.18 -9.45
CA LEU A 7 1.83 -5.08 -7.98
C LEU A 7 0.36 -5.05 -7.52
N LEU A 8 -0.59 -4.68 -8.39
CA LEU A 8 -2.01 -4.58 -8.01
C LEU A 8 -2.72 -5.94 -7.88
N LEU A 9 -2.16 -7.01 -8.44
CA LEU A 9 -2.75 -8.36 -8.37
C LEU A 9 -2.33 -9.17 -7.14
N VAL A 10 -1.27 -8.77 -6.44
CA VAL A 10 -0.79 -9.42 -5.20
C VAL A 10 -1.30 -8.70 -3.93
N ALA A 11 -1.79 -7.47 -4.05
CA ALA A 11 -2.22 -6.64 -2.92
C ALA A 11 -3.74 -6.71 -2.63
N VAL A 12 -4.34 -7.90 -2.64
CA VAL A 12 -5.69 -8.11 -2.08
C VAL A 12 -5.63 -8.41 -0.57
N SER A 13 -4.56 -8.05 0.11
CA SER A 13 -4.42 -8.24 1.56
C SER A 13 -4.00 -6.95 2.25
N GLY A 14 -4.90 -5.98 2.26
CA GLY A 14 -4.71 -4.78 3.07
C GLY A 14 -5.92 -3.90 2.93
N VAL A 15 -6.84 -3.99 3.88
CA VAL A 15 -7.90 -3.00 4.04
C VAL A 15 -7.25 -1.68 4.41
N ALA A 16 -6.80 -0.95 3.39
CA ALA A 16 -6.60 0.48 3.55
C ALA A 16 -7.98 1.13 3.38
N VAL A 17 -8.51 1.67 4.45
CA VAL A 17 -9.53 2.69 4.39
C VAL A 17 -8.89 3.86 3.66
N ILE A 18 -8.99 3.87 2.34
CA ILE A 18 -8.56 5.00 1.53
C ILE A 18 -9.70 6.00 1.54
N ALA A 19 -9.57 6.99 2.41
CA ALA A 19 -10.16 8.28 2.14
C ALA A 19 -9.64 8.74 0.77
N GLY A 20 -10.55 9.02 -0.14
CA GLY A 20 -10.24 9.28 -1.53
C GLY A 20 -9.20 10.38 -1.71
N ALA A 21 -8.10 10.02 -2.31
CA ALA A 21 -7.26 10.91 -3.07
C ALA A 21 -7.14 10.25 -4.44
N GLY A 22 -7.77 10.83 -5.44
CA GLY A 22 -7.65 10.38 -6.83
C GLY A 22 -6.22 10.60 -7.28
N LEU A 23 -5.48 9.51 -7.43
CA LEU A 23 -4.28 9.51 -8.24
C LEU A 23 -4.68 9.03 -9.64
N PRO A 24 -4.25 9.68 -10.71
CA PRO A 24 -4.51 9.20 -12.04
C PRO A 24 -3.86 7.83 -12.23
N ALA A 25 -4.66 6.84 -12.57
CA ALA A 25 -4.17 5.53 -12.96
C ALA A 25 -3.48 5.66 -14.32
N VAL A 26 -2.17 5.84 -14.31
CA VAL A 26 -1.39 5.80 -15.53
C VAL A 26 -1.09 4.36 -15.86
N ALA A 27 -1.67 3.91 -16.94
CA ALA A 27 -1.59 2.56 -17.43
C ALA A 27 -0.47 2.39 -18.46
N PHE A 28 0.30 1.31 -18.42
CA PHE A 28 1.35 1.01 -19.39
C PHE A 28 1.37 -0.44 -19.87
N ALA A 29 1.80 -0.57 -21.10
CA ALA A 29 1.83 -1.79 -21.88
C ALA A 29 3.23 -2.46 -21.90
N GLN A 30 3.28 -3.62 -22.10
CA GLN A 30 3.87 -4.91 -22.44
C GLN A 30 5.32 -5.03 -22.87
N THR A 31 5.87 -6.23 -22.74
CA THR A 31 6.85 -6.84 -23.58
C THR A 31 6.99 -8.37 -23.52
N PRO A 32 7.79 -8.84 -24.40
CA PRO A 32 7.76 -10.14 -25.02
C PRO A 32 8.55 -11.28 -24.37
N ALA A 33 8.15 -12.51 -24.67
CA ALA A 33 8.93 -13.73 -24.55
C ALA A 33 9.95 -13.82 -25.69
N VAL A 34 11.12 -14.29 -25.39
CA VAL A 34 12.18 -14.52 -26.39
C VAL A 34 11.77 -15.72 -27.24
N SER A 35 11.54 -15.48 -28.52
CA SER A 35 11.45 -16.56 -29.52
C SER A 35 12.83 -17.22 -29.71
N ALA A 36 12.85 -18.52 -29.86
CA ALA A 36 14.01 -19.33 -30.10
C ALA A 36 14.93 -18.78 -31.19
N SER A 37 16.23 -18.73 -30.88
CA SER A 37 17.32 -18.29 -31.75
C SER A 37 17.28 -18.94 -33.14
N VAL A 38 17.31 -18.11 -34.17
CA VAL A 38 17.78 -18.48 -35.48
C VAL A 38 19.22 -18.09 -35.61
N ASP A 39 20.09 -19.10 -35.69
CA ASP A 39 21.51 -19.03 -36.06
C ASP A 39 22.46 -18.04 -35.33
N GLY A 40 23.16 -18.53 -34.32
CA GLY A 40 24.57 -18.25 -34.09
C GLY A 40 25.01 -16.85 -33.60
N GLN A 41 24.11 -15.95 -33.29
CA GLN A 41 24.41 -14.68 -32.62
C GLN A 41 24.33 -14.86 -31.09
N PRO A 42 25.22 -14.21 -30.31
CA PRO A 42 25.05 -14.19 -28.86
C PRO A 42 23.70 -13.55 -28.53
N THR A 43 22.80 -14.30 -27.91
CA THR A 43 21.54 -13.74 -27.39
C THR A 43 21.88 -12.71 -26.32
N ASP A 44 21.41 -11.47 -26.49
CA ASP A 44 21.49 -10.46 -25.42
C ASP A 44 20.60 -10.92 -24.25
N PRO A 45 21.18 -11.30 -23.11
CA PRO A 45 20.43 -11.86 -22.00
C PRO A 45 19.53 -10.82 -21.29
N TRP A 46 19.69 -9.53 -21.63
CA TRP A 46 18.93 -8.41 -21.07
C TRP A 46 17.91 -7.81 -22.05
N GLY A 47 17.83 -8.30 -23.30
CA GLY A 47 16.95 -7.76 -24.33
C GLY A 47 17.28 -6.35 -24.83
N GLN A 48 18.36 -5.75 -24.35
CA GLN A 48 18.71 -4.34 -24.65
C GLN A 48 19.10 -4.13 -26.11
N THR A 49 19.66 -5.16 -26.77
CA THR A 49 20.04 -5.10 -28.21
C THR A 49 18.81 -5.15 -29.14
N LEU A 50 17.65 -5.52 -28.63
CA LEU A 50 16.38 -5.53 -29.38
C LEU A 50 15.65 -4.18 -29.29
N SER A 51 16.19 -3.25 -28.53
CA SER A 51 15.60 -1.94 -28.22
C SER A 51 16.41 -0.80 -28.81
N ASP A 52 15.72 0.29 -29.16
CA ASP A 52 16.32 1.60 -29.48
C ASP A 52 16.43 2.51 -28.25
N ILE A 53 15.95 2.03 -27.07
CA ILE A 53 16.00 2.78 -25.83
C ILE A 53 17.33 2.53 -25.14
N PRO A 54 18.11 3.58 -24.77
CA PRO A 54 19.35 3.40 -24.03
C PRO A 54 19.06 2.94 -22.59
N ALA A 55 19.73 1.88 -22.15
CA ALA A 55 19.72 1.48 -20.77
C ALA A 55 20.38 2.53 -19.87
N ASP A 56 19.97 2.61 -18.61
CA ASP A 56 20.58 3.50 -17.62
C ASP A 56 22.04 3.11 -17.39
N THR A 57 22.97 4.00 -17.73
CA THR A 57 24.41 3.77 -17.59
C THR A 57 24.90 3.70 -16.14
N ALA A 58 24.07 4.11 -15.17
CA ALA A 58 24.38 3.95 -13.75
C ALA A 58 24.23 2.49 -13.30
N VAL A 59 23.60 1.63 -14.10
CA VAL A 59 23.44 0.20 -13.80
C VAL A 59 24.52 -0.58 -14.55
N ARG A 60 25.26 -1.40 -13.80
CA ARG A 60 26.16 -2.40 -14.37
C ARG A 60 25.40 -3.69 -14.60
N PHE A 61 25.06 -3.98 -15.83
CA PHE A 61 24.47 -5.25 -16.25
C PHE A 61 25.56 -6.26 -16.57
N GLY A 62 25.35 -7.53 -16.22
CA GLY A 62 26.29 -8.58 -16.52
C GLY A 62 25.67 -9.97 -16.47
N VAL A 63 26.48 -10.94 -16.87
CA VAL A 63 26.14 -12.37 -16.84
C VAL A 63 27.34 -13.15 -16.32
N LEU A 64 27.12 -14.04 -15.37
CA LEU A 64 28.14 -14.96 -14.89
C LEU A 64 28.39 -16.09 -15.91
N PRO A 65 29.56 -16.77 -15.84
CA PRO A 65 29.86 -17.88 -16.74
C PRO A 65 28.84 -19.03 -16.72
N ASN A 66 28.09 -19.17 -15.62
CA ASN A 66 27.04 -20.17 -15.46
C ASN A 66 25.66 -19.70 -15.97
N GLY A 67 25.56 -18.52 -16.58
CA GLY A 67 24.33 -17.97 -17.16
C GLY A 67 23.52 -17.07 -16.23
N MET A 68 23.86 -16.97 -14.93
CA MET A 68 23.14 -16.11 -14.00
C MET A 68 23.32 -14.64 -14.38
N LYS A 69 22.23 -13.89 -14.46
CA LYS A 69 22.20 -12.44 -14.73
C LYS A 69 22.41 -11.65 -13.44
N TYR A 70 23.04 -10.47 -13.56
CA TYR A 70 23.11 -9.52 -12.45
C TYR A 70 22.99 -8.07 -12.92
N ALA A 71 22.38 -7.24 -12.08
CA ALA A 71 22.30 -5.80 -12.23
C ALA A 71 22.75 -5.11 -10.94
N ILE A 72 23.75 -4.22 -11.02
CA ILE A 72 24.34 -3.54 -9.86
C ILE A 72 24.24 -2.03 -10.08
N MET A 73 23.68 -1.32 -9.11
CA MET A 73 23.54 0.12 -9.15
C MET A 73 23.98 0.75 -7.83
N ARG A 74 24.86 1.74 -7.89
CA ARG A 74 25.17 2.53 -6.70
C ARG A 74 24.09 3.55 -6.44
N ASN A 75 23.56 3.59 -5.22
CA ASN A 75 22.60 4.59 -4.74
C ASN A 75 22.80 4.83 -3.25
N ALA A 76 22.97 6.08 -2.83
CA ALA A 76 23.21 6.45 -1.44
C ALA A 76 21.99 7.09 -0.76
N THR A 77 20.78 6.72 -1.18
CA THR A 77 19.53 7.20 -0.60
C THR A 77 18.70 6.04 -0.07
N PRO A 78 18.68 5.80 1.26
CA PRO A 78 19.50 6.44 2.30
C PRO A 78 20.99 6.03 2.26
N PRO A 79 21.89 6.82 2.88
CA PRO A 79 23.32 6.48 2.94
C PRO A 79 23.57 5.16 3.66
N SER A 80 24.62 4.47 3.29
CA SER A 80 25.10 3.21 3.91
C SER A 80 24.08 2.06 3.88
N GLN A 81 23.04 2.08 3.07
CA GLN A 81 22.06 1.02 2.96
C GLN A 81 22.12 0.35 1.58
N ALA A 82 21.57 -0.88 1.50
CA ALA A 82 21.44 -1.59 0.24
C ALA A 82 20.16 -2.43 0.17
N ALA A 83 19.78 -2.80 -1.03
CA ALA A 83 18.68 -3.71 -1.31
C ALA A 83 19.19 -4.80 -2.27
N LEU A 84 19.05 -6.04 -1.86
CA LEU A 84 19.38 -7.21 -2.67
C LEU A 84 18.08 -7.91 -3.10
N ARG A 85 18.03 -8.36 -4.36
CA ARG A 85 16.91 -9.11 -4.92
C ARG A 85 17.44 -10.30 -5.68
N LEU A 86 17.01 -11.50 -5.33
CA LEU A 86 17.28 -12.71 -6.10
C LEU A 86 15.96 -13.18 -6.73
N ARG A 87 15.87 -13.10 -8.05
CA ARG A 87 14.69 -13.48 -8.83
C ARG A 87 14.94 -14.76 -9.59
N PHE A 88 13.95 -15.65 -9.61
CA PHE A 88 13.87 -16.80 -10.48
C PHE A 88 12.75 -16.58 -11.51
N ASP A 89 13.04 -16.88 -12.77
CA ASP A 89 12.10 -16.87 -13.88
C ASP A 89 11.26 -18.15 -13.86
N ALA A 90 10.50 -18.32 -12.79
CA ALA A 90 9.59 -19.41 -12.53
C ALA A 90 8.62 -19.02 -11.41
N GLY A 91 7.35 -19.27 -11.64
CA GLY A 91 6.27 -19.08 -10.68
C GLY A 91 5.22 -20.18 -10.82
N SER A 92 4.00 -19.92 -10.39
CA SER A 92 2.94 -20.93 -10.43
C SER A 92 2.56 -21.40 -11.84
N LEU A 93 2.79 -20.62 -12.89
CA LEU A 93 2.62 -21.05 -14.29
C LEU A 93 3.58 -22.17 -14.71
N SER A 94 4.71 -22.32 -14.05
CA SER A 94 5.69 -23.38 -14.31
C SER A 94 5.29 -24.75 -13.72
N GLU A 95 4.32 -24.79 -12.80
CA GLU A 95 3.89 -25.99 -12.10
C GLU A 95 3.16 -26.99 -13.00
N THR A 96 3.38 -28.27 -12.82
CA THR A 96 2.53 -29.33 -13.38
C THR A 96 1.19 -29.41 -12.63
N ASP A 97 0.26 -30.25 -13.10
CA ASP A 97 -1.02 -30.45 -12.39
C ASP A 97 -0.84 -31.09 -11.00
N SER A 98 0.23 -31.87 -10.79
CA SER A 98 0.58 -32.44 -9.48
C SER A 98 1.33 -31.48 -8.57
N GLN A 99 1.72 -30.29 -9.07
CA GLN A 99 2.56 -29.33 -8.35
C GLN A 99 1.84 -28.00 -8.01
N LYS A 100 0.52 -27.90 -8.22
CA LYS A 100 -0.23 -26.66 -7.94
C LYS A 100 -0.05 -26.16 -6.52
N GLY A 101 0.67 -25.04 -6.37
CA GLY A 101 1.02 -24.40 -5.10
C GLY A 101 2.44 -24.72 -4.61
N LEU A 102 3.19 -25.59 -5.31
CA LEU A 102 4.54 -25.95 -4.86
C LEU A 102 5.58 -24.85 -5.12
N ALA A 103 5.39 -23.99 -6.12
CA ALA A 103 6.26 -22.82 -6.31
C ALA A 103 6.23 -21.90 -5.09
N HIS A 104 5.04 -21.61 -4.56
CA HIS A 104 4.85 -20.84 -3.35
C HIS A 104 5.31 -21.60 -2.10
N PHE A 105 4.99 -22.88 -1.99
CA PHE A 105 5.48 -23.70 -0.88
C PHE A 105 7.02 -23.76 -0.83
N LEU A 106 7.67 -23.82 -1.99
CA LEU A 106 9.13 -23.81 -2.07
C LEU A 106 9.72 -22.47 -1.59
N GLU A 107 9.01 -21.37 -1.84
CA GLU A 107 9.37 -20.06 -1.29
C GLU A 107 9.45 -20.11 0.25
N HIS A 108 8.47 -20.73 0.92
CA HIS A 108 8.48 -20.97 2.36
C HIS A 108 9.64 -21.86 2.79
N MET A 109 9.88 -22.95 2.06
CA MET A 109 10.97 -23.89 2.37
C MET A 109 12.35 -23.23 2.30
N ALA A 110 12.50 -22.10 1.61
CA ALA A 110 13.74 -21.34 1.60
C ALA A 110 14.14 -20.80 3.00
N PHE A 111 13.20 -20.70 3.94
CA PHE A 111 13.44 -20.30 5.32
C PHE A 111 13.61 -21.49 6.28
N ASN A 112 13.36 -22.72 5.82
CA ASN A 112 13.26 -23.95 6.63
C ASN A 112 14.49 -24.86 6.52
N GLY A 113 15.67 -24.27 6.32
CA GLY A 113 16.93 -24.97 6.39
C GLY A 113 17.58 -25.31 5.05
N SER A 114 18.87 -25.23 5.05
CA SER A 114 19.75 -25.55 3.93
C SER A 114 20.97 -26.35 4.39
N ASN A 115 21.84 -26.76 3.48
CA ASN A 115 23.04 -27.53 3.80
C ASN A 115 23.92 -26.90 4.87
N ASN A 116 24.00 -25.56 4.93
CA ASN A 116 24.89 -24.83 5.82
C ASN A 116 24.15 -23.94 6.82
N ILE A 117 22.82 -23.88 6.77
CA ILE A 117 21.97 -23.12 7.70
C ILE A 117 20.91 -24.06 8.28
N PRO A 118 21.00 -24.44 9.58
CA PRO A 118 19.98 -25.24 10.23
C PRO A 118 18.59 -24.55 10.19
N GLU A 119 17.53 -25.36 10.27
CA GLU A 119 16.15 -24.88 10.40
C GLU A 119 16.02 -23.85 11.54
N GLY A 120 15.28 -22.76 11.32
CA GLY A 120 15.07 -21.67 12.28
C GLY A 120 16.27 -20.74 12.51
N GLU A 121 17.45 -20.97 11.92
CA GLU A 121 18.64 -20.13 12.10
C GLU A 121 18.80 -19.03 11.02
N MET A 122 18.19 -19.17 9.85
CA MET A 122 18.29 -18.16 8.79
C MET A 122 17.76 -16.79 9.26
N THR A 123 16.54 -16.76 9.72
CA THR A 123 15.90 -15.54 10.23
C THR A 123 16.68 -14.92 11.38
N LYS A 124 17.11 -15.74 12.36
CA LYS A 124 17.90 -15.27 13.51
C LYS A 124 19.24 -14.67 13.10
N ARG A 125 19.92 -15.24 12.08
CA ARG A 125 21.17 -14.66 11.53
C ARG A 125 20.92 -13.27 10.96
N LEU A 126 19.86 -13.09 10.18
CA LEU A 126 19.49 -11.79 9.59
C LEU A 126 19.05 -10.79 10.67
N GLU A 127 18.29 -11.21 11.67
CA GLU A 127 17.89 -10.38 12.81
C GLU A 127 19.08 -9.88 13.63
N ARG A 128 20.13 -10.73 13.85
CA ARG A 128 21.39 -10.31 14.50
C ARG A 128 22.14 -9.23 13.73
N LEU A 129 21.87 -9.09 12.42
CA LEU A 129 22.40 -8.02 11.57
C LEU A 129 21.48 -6.80 11.50
N GLY A 130 20.34 -6.82 12.21
CA GLY A 130 19.39 -5.72 12.25
C GLY A 130 18.29 -5.77 11.18
N LEU A 131 18.21 -6.85 10.39
CA LEU A 131 17.11 -7.06 9.46
C LEU A 131 15.88 -7.60 10.23
N SER A 132 14.70 -7.08 9.95
CA SER A 132 13.45 -7.59 10.51
C SER A 132 12.78 -8.56 9.54
N PHE A 133 12.25 -9.67 10.06
CA PHE A 133 11.44 -10.58 9.25
C PHE A 133 10.11 -9.90 8.86
N GLY A 134 9.71 -10.06 7.61
CA GLY A 134 8.53 -9.40 7.03
C GLY A 134 8.77 -7.95 6.59
N GLY A 135 9.65 -7.19 7.26
CA GLY A 135 9.97 -5.81 6.92
C GLY A 135 11.19 -5.67 6.00
N ASP A 136 12.30 -6.30 6.40
CA ASP A 136 13.58 -6.21 5.67
C ASP A 136 13.91 -7.50 4.93
N THR A 137 13.40 -8.63 5.41
CA THR A 137 13.54 -9.97 4.82
C THR A 137 12.16 -10.43 4.39
N ASN A 138 11.99 -10.68 3.09
CA ASN A 138 10.71 -11.14 2.54
C ASN A 138 10.95 -11.96 1.27
N ALA A 139 9.90 -12.64 0.80
CA ALA A 139 9.86 -13.29 -0.50
C ALA A 139 8.45 -13.21 -1.07
N PHE A 140 8.30 -13.48 -2.34
CA PHE A 140 6.98 -13.65 -2.95
C PHE A 140 7.04 -14.56 -4.17
N THR A 141 5.95 -15.28 -4.39
CA THR A 141 5.69 -16.06 -5.60
C THR A 141 4.55 -15.44 -6.37
N SER A 142 4.79 -15.15 -7.64
CA SER A 142 3.80 -14.71 -8.63
C SER A 142 3.46 -15.85 -9.59
N PHE A 143 2.66 -15.55 -10.60
CA PHE A 143 2.38 -16.48 -11.69
C PHE A 143 3.64 -16.84 -12.48
N ASP A 144 4.53 -15.88 -12.72
CA ASP A 144 5.67 -15.96 -13.65
C ASP A 144 7.04 -15.86 -12.98
N GLN A 145 7.11 -15.56 -11.68
CA GLN A 145 8.37 -15.40 -10.97
C GLN A 145 8.26 -15.76 -9.49
N THR A 146 9.42 -16.08 -8.90
CA THR A 146 9.63 -16.11 -7.45
C THR A 146 10.81 -15.20 -7.12
N ALA A 147 10.70 -14.35 -6.09
CA ALA A 147 11.75 -13.41 -5.72
C ALA A 147 11.97 -13.35 -4.21
N TYR A 148 13.25 -13.28 -3.81
CA TYR A 148 13.72 -13.13 -2.44
C TYR A 148 14.31 -11.75 -2.26
N LEU A 149 13.91 -11.06 -1.18
CA LEU A 149 14.14 -9.64 -0.95
C LEU A 149 14.86 -9.44 0.36
N LEU A 150 16.01 -8.76 0.33
CA LEU A 150 16.74 -8.34 1.53
C LEU A 150 16.98 -6.83 1.46
N ASN A 151 16.57 -6.09 2.48
CA ASN A 151 16.86 -4.66 2.66
C ASN A 151 17.90 -4.53 3.76
N LEU A 152 19.14 -4.25 3.38
CA LEU A 152 20.29 -4.25 4.28
C LEU A 152 20.33 -2.93 5.07
N PRO A 153 20.41 -2.97 6.41
CA PRO A 153 20.49 -1.78 7.25
C PRO A 153 21.81 -1.03 7.08
N ASN A 154 22.87 -1.73 6.66
CA ASN A 154 24.16 -1.14 6.32
C ASN A 154 24.90 -1.99 5.28
N THR A 155 25.98 -1.44 4.71
CA THR A 155 26.79 -2.05 3.65
C THR A 155 28.14 -2.57 4.16
N SER A 156 28.24 -2.94 5.45
CA SER A 156 29.44 -3.61 5.97
C SER A 156 29.66 -4.96 5.30
N ASP A 157 30.91 -5.41 5.24
CA ASP A 157 31.25 -6.68 4.62
C ASP A 157 30.49 -7.85 5.27
N GLU A 158 30.39 -7.85 6.60
CA GLU A 158 29.66 -8.88 7.34
C GLU A 158 28.19 -8.97 6.90
N VAL A 159 27.50 -7.82 6.78
CA VAL A 159 26.09 -7.78 6.39
C VAL A 159 25.92 -8.23 4.94
N VAL A 160 26.74 -7.71 4.01
CA VAL A 160 26.66 -8.05 2.59
C VAL A 160 27.01 -9.52 2.34
N GLU A 161 28.12 -10.01 2.89
CA GLU A 161 28.56 -11.39 2.71
C GLU A 161 27.59 -12.40 3.31
N THR A 162 27.07 -12.13 4.52
CA THR A 162 26.04 -13.00 5.12
C THR A 162 24.75 -13.01 4.29
N SER A 163 24.35 -11.86 3.76
CA SER A 163 23.14 -11.76 2.92
C SER A 163 23.30 -12.51 1.59
N LEU A 164 24.45 -12.35 0.92
CA LEU A 164 24.75 -13.09 -0.30
C LEU A 164 24.87 -14.60 -0.04
N PHE A 165 25.43 -14.98 1.11
CA PHE A 165 25.51 -16.38 1.55
C PHE A 165 24.09 -16.96 1.73
N VAL A 166 23.21 -16.26 2.43
CA VAL A 166 21.81 -16.69 2.60
C VAL A 166 21.11 -16.86 1.25
N LEU A 167 21.24 -15.88 0.35
CA LEU A 167 20.64 -15.97 -0.99
C LEU A 167 21.24 -17.13 -1.82
N ARG A 168 22.53 -17.43 -1.64
CA ARG A 168 23.18 -18.57 -2.31
C ARG A 168 22.66 -19.90 -1.77
N GLU A 169 22.47 -20.01 -0.44
CA GLU A 169 21.85 -21.19 0.18
C GLU A 169 20.42 -21.42 -0.33
N THR A 170 19.62 -20.35 -0.41
CA THR A 170 18.31 -20.40 -1.03
C THR A 170 18.33 -20.85 -2.48
N ALA A 171 19.33 -20.39 -3.24
CA ALA A 171 19.43 -20.68 -4.68
C ALA A 171 19.74 -22.15 -5.00
N SER A 172 20.54 -22.84 -4.16
CA SER A 172 21.10 -24.15 -4.57
C SER A 172 21.20 -25.21 -3.48
N GLU A 173 20.97 -24.85 -2.19
CA GLU A 173 21.34 -25.72 -1.08
C GLU A 173 20.16 -26.15 -0.18
N LEU A 174 18.90 -25.94 -0.61
CA LEU A 174 17.73 -26.30 0.19
C LEU A 174 17.62 -27.81 0.39
N LEU A 175 17.33 -28.22 1.62
CA LEU A 175 17.30 -29.63 2.01
C LEU A 175 15.98 -30.32 1.81
N PHE A 176 14.85 -29.62 1.94
CA PHE A 176 13.51 -30.19 1.95
C PHE A 176 13.40 -31.36 2.94
N ASP A 177 13.85 -31.13 4.19
CA ASP A 177 13.69 -32.15 5.22
C ASP A 177 12.21 -32.53 5.37
N ALA A 178 11.93 -33.83 5.51
CA ALA A 178 10.57 -34.32 5.49
C ALA A 178 9.74 -33.79 6.69
N ALA A 179 10.37 -33.62 7.87
CA ALA A 179 9.70 -33.06 9.04
C ALA A 179 9.42 -31.57 8.87
N ALA A 180 10.36 -30.80 8.29
CA ALA A 180 10.17 -29.39 7.99
C ALA A 180 9.08 -29.19 6.93
N VAL A 181 9.07 -29.98 5.85
CA VAL A 181 8.00 -29.94 4.84
C VAL A 181 6.63 -30.23 5.49
N ASP A 182 6.53 -31.25 6.36
CA ASP A 182 5.27 -31.58 7.01
C ASP A 182 4.81 -30.50 8.01
N ALA A 183 5.72 -29.86 8.73
CA ALA A 183 5.41 -28.74 9.60
C ALA A 183 4.91 -27.51 8.80
N GLU A 184 5.57 -27.18 7.70
CA GLU A 184 5.22 -26.03 6.87
C GLU A 184 3.88 -26.16 6.15
N ARG A 185 3.38 -27.40 5.90
CA ARG A 185 2.01 -27.61 5.37
C ARG A 185 0.96 -26.90 6.23
N GLY A 186 1.11 -26.96 7.57
CA GLY A 186 0.21 -26.28 8.50
C GLY A 186 0.21 -24.76 8.31
N VAL A 187 1.38 -24.18 8.12
CA VAL A 187 1.58 -22.74 7.91
C VAL A 187 0.91 -22.28 6.61
N ILE A 188 1.13 -22.98 5.50
CA ILE A 188 0.53 -22.64 4.19
C ILE A 188 -0.99 -22.83 4.19
N VAL A 189 -1.51 -23.88 4.82
CA VAL A 189 -2.96 -24.05 5.02
C VAL A 189 -3.53 -22.92 5.87
N GLY A 190 -2.76 -22.44 6.87
CA GLY A 190 -3.10 -21.26 7.66
C GLY A 190 -3.14 -19.99 6.83
N GLU A 191 -2.17 -19.82 5.93
CA GLU A 191 -2.12 -18.69 5.00
C GLU A 191 -3.29 -18.71 4.02
N GLU A 192 -3.55 -19.84 3.38
CA GLU A 192 -4.68 -19.99 2.47
C GLU A 192 -6.00 -19.65 3.17
N ARG A 193 -6.21 -20.14 4.39
CA ARG A 193 -7.38 -19.79 5.18
C ARG A 193 -7.51 -18.27 5.40
N THR A 194 -6.42 -17.59 5.71
CA THR A 194 -6.41 -16.13 5.91
C THR A 194 -6.66 -15.37 4.60
N ARG A 195 -6.15 -15.91 3.48
CA ARG A 195 -6.31 -15.33 2.14
C ARG A 195 -7.62 -15.73 1.44
N ASP A 196 -8.33 -16.75 1.93
CA ASP A 196 -9.63 -17.18 1.36
C ASP A 196 -10.75 -16.19 1.72
N VAL A 197 -10.65 -15.00 1.12
CA VAL A 197 -11.60 -13.90 1.27
C VAL A 197 -12.50 -13.79 0.02
N PRO A 198 -13.70 -13.18 0.14
CA PRO A 198 -14.64 -13.06 -0.99
C PRO A 198 -13.99 -12.47 -2.25
N GLY A 199 -13.11 -11.48 -2.09
CA GLY A 199 -12.38 -10.86 -3.21
C GLY A 199 -11.47 -11.83 -3.97
N LEU A 200 -10.73 -12.72 -3.28
CA LEU A 200 -9.89 -13.73 -3.95
C LEU A 200 -10.74 -14.75 -4.70
N ARG A 201 -11.86 -15.19 -4.10
CA ARG A 201 -12.78 -16.12 -4.78
C ARG A 201 -13.41 -15.49 -6.02
N ALA A 202 -13.76 -14.19 -5.95
CA ALA A 202 -14.24 -13.43 -7.11
C ALA A 202 -13.17 -13.34 -8.20
N ALA A 203 -11.89 -13.05 -7.85
CA ALA A 203 -10.78 -12.98 -8.80
C ALA A 203 -10.52 -14.35 -9.47
N LYS A 204 -10.56 -15.45 -8.72
CA LYS A 204 -10.45 -16.82 -9.30
C LYS A 204 -11.59 -17.10 -10.31
N ALA A 205 -12.81 -16.74 -9.97
CA ALA A 205 -13.97 -16.89 -10.86
C ALA A 205 -13.85 -16.00 -12.09
N GLN A 206 -13.35 -14.78 -11.95
CA GLN A 206 -13.11 -13.84 -13.04
C GLN A 206 -12.05 -14.36 -14.02
N PHE A 207 -10.91 -14.81 -13.53
CA PHE A 207 -9.86 -15.37 -14.38
C PHE A 207 -10.33 -16.61 -15.13
N GLY A 208 -11.10 -17.50 -14.46
CA GLY A 208 -11.75 -18.64 -15.11
C GLY A 208 -12.74 -18.21 -16.20
N PHE A 209 -13.43 -17.10 -16.03
CA PHE A 209 -14.32 -16.54 -17.04
C PHE A 209 -13.57 -15.85 -18.18
N LEU A 210 -12.52 -15.06 -17.89
CA LEU A 210 -11.80 -14.27 -18.90
C LEU A 210 -10.85 -15.12 -19.75
N ALA A 211 -10.18 -16.10 -19.15
CA ALA A 211 -9.15 -16.92 -19.76
C ALA A 211 -9.51 -18.44 -19.78
N PRO A 212 -10.69 -18.83 -20.30
CA PRO A 212 -11.09 -20.24 -20.29
C PRO A 212 -10.13 -21.09 -21.13
N GLY A 213 -9.65 -22.19 -20.54
CA GLY A 213 -8.69 -23.10 -21.18
C GLY A 213 -7.25 -22.59 -21.20
N GLN A 214 -6.99 -21.40 -20.68
CA GLN A 214 -5.64 -20.91 -20.46
C GLN A 214 -5.13 -21.31 -19.07
N ARG A 215 -3.81 -21.49 -18.97
CA ARG A 215 -3.13 -21.92 -17.76
C ARG A 215 -3.33 -20.96 -16.59
N LEU A 216 -3.40 -19.67 -16.87
CA LEU A 216 -3.62 -18.60 -15.87
C LEU A 216 -4.86 -18.83 -14.98
N ALA A 217 -5.95 -19.34 -15.57
CA ALA A 217 -7.20 -19.58 -14.85
C ALA A 217 -7.08 -20.61 -13.70
N ASP A 218 -6.07 -21.47 -13.76
CA ASP A 218 -5.91 -22.65 -12.91
C ASP A 218 -4.57 -22.71 -12.17
N ARG A 219 -3.83 -21.61 -12.11
CA ARG A 219 -2.47 -21.53 -11.51
C ARG A 219 -2.31 -20.36 -10.55
N PHE A 220 -3.30 -20.14 -9.67
CA PHE A 220 -3.10 -19.18 -8.60
C PHE A 220 -1.96 -19.63 -7.66
N PRO A 221 -1.02 -18.77 -7.26
CA PRO A 221 0.16 -19.15 -6.49
C PRO A 221 -0.14 -19.89 -5.20
N ILE A 222 -1.25 -19.55 -4.52
CA ILE A 222 -1.65 -20.26 -3.29
C ILE A 222 -1.96 -21.75 -3.51
N GLY A 223 -2.25 -22.17 -4.74
CA GLY A 223 -2.35 -23.55 -5.18
C GLY A 223 -3.62 -24.30 -4.81
N ASP A 224 -3.51 -25.64 -4.79
CA ASP A 224 -4.55 -26.60 -4.42
C ASP A 224 -4.23 -27.21 -3.05
N LEU A 225 -5.13 -27.04 -2.07
CA LEU A 225 -4.94 -27.54 -0.71
C LEU A 225 -4.74 -29.06 -0.62
N ASN A 226 -5.32 -29.86 -1.53
CA ASN A 226 -5.11 -31.29 -1.52
C ASN A 226 -3.67 -31.63 -1.92
N ILE A 227 -3.13 -30.93 -2.92
CA ILE A 227 -1.73 -31.08 -3.35
C ILE A 227 -0.80 -30.61 -2.22
N ILE A 228 -1.05 -29.43 -1.65
CA ILE A 228 -0.26 -28.87 -0.54
C ILE A 228 -0.18 -29.85 0.64
N ARG A 229 -1.30 -30.50 1.01
CA ARG A 229 -1.36 -31.47 2.12
C ARG A 229 -0.69 -32.80 1.83
N THR A 230 -0.58 -33.21 0.56
CA THR A 230 -0.23 -34.60 0.21
C THR A 230 0.97 -34.75 -0.75
N ALA A 231 1.44 -33.67 -1.37
CA ALA A 231 2.55 -33.73 -2.32
C ALA A 231 3.80 -34.37 -1.66
N PRO A 232 4.39 -35.40 -2.27
CA PRO A 232 5.60 -36.01 -1.74
C PRO A 232 6.79 -35.06 -1.90
N ARG A 233 7.82 -35.23 -1.06
CA ARG A 233 9.07 -34.46 -1.09
C ARG A 233 9.68 -34.39 -2.49
N ASP A 234 9.60 -35.46 -3.25
CA ASP A 234 10.23 -35.56 -4.58
C ASP A 234 9.65 -34.55 -5.57
N GLU A 235 8.39 -34.13 -5.46
CA GLU A 235 7.78 -33.08 -6.29
C GLU A 235 8.40 -31.70 -6.00
N PHE A 236 8.74 -31.40 -4.76
CA PHE A 236 9.46 -30.17 -4.38
C PHE A 236 10.87 -30.17 -4.96
N VAL A 237 11.58 -31.29 -4.79
CA VAL A 237 12.94 -31.46 -5.31
C VAL A 237 12.96 -31.39 -6.84
N ASP A 238 11.94 -31.94 -7.51
CA ASP A 238 11.79 -31.88 -8.96
C ASP A 238 11.61 -30.44 -9.44
N PHE A 239 10.68 -29.68 -8.83
CA PHE A 239 10.46 -28.27 -9.16
C PHE A 239 11.71 -27.42 -8.91
N TYR A 240 12.34 -27.57 -7.73
CA TYR A 240 13.54 -26.85 -7.36
C TYR A 240 14.69 -27.08 -8.36
N ARG A 241 14.97 -28.33 -8.71
CA ARG A 241 16.04 -28.70 -9.65
C ARG A 241 15.77 -28.20 -11.07
N LYS A 242 14.52 -28.13 -11.48
CA LYS A 242 14.15 -27.67 -12.82
C LYS A 242 14.22 -26.15 -12.96
N TYR A 243 13.86 -25.40 -11.93
CA TYR A 243 13.62 -23.97 -12.08
C TYR A 243 14.57 -23.08 -11.24
N TYR A 244 15.16 -23.59 -10.16
CA TYR A 244 16.19 -22.85 -9.40
C TYR A 244 17.56 -23.11 -10.01
N ARG A 245 17.84 -22.35 -11.07
CA ARG A 245 18.99 -22.53 -11.95
C ARG A 245 19.67 -21.21 -12.23
N PRO A 246 21.02 -21.19 -12.43
CA PRO A 246 21.72 -19.95 -12.75
C PRO A 246 21.11 -19.21 -13.94
N GLU A 247 20.82 -19.90 -15.03
CA GLU A 247 20.30 -19.30 -16.27
C GLU A 247 18.91 -18.72 -16.16
N ARG A 248 18.13 -19.09 -15.11
CA ARG A 248 16.82 -18.52 -14.77
C ARG A 248 16.91 -17.51 -13.63
N ALA A 249 18.11 -17.31 -13.08
CA ALA A 249 18.30 -16.43 -11.93
C ALA A 249 18.80 -15.05 -12.33
N THR A 250 18.32 -14.05 -11.63
CA THR A 250 18.77 -12.65 -11.74
C THR A 250 19.05 -12.09 -10.35
N MET A 251 20.31 -11.65 -10.13
CA MET A 251 20.71 -10.95 -8.92
C MET A 251 20.70 -9.44 -9.13
N ILE A 252 19.96 -8.70 -8.31
CA ILE A 252 19.90 -7.25 -8.33
C ILE A 252 20.45 -6.72 -7.02
N ALA A 253 21.41 -5.79 -7.11
CA ALA A 253 22.01 -5.11 -5.96
C ALA A 253 21.98 -3.60 -6.18
N VAL A 254 21.27 -2.89 -5.33
CA VAL A 254 21.21 -1.41 -5.34
C VAL A 254 21.59 -0.92 -3.96
N GLY A 255 22.50 0.06 -3.85
CA GLY A 255 22.88 0.57 -2.54
C GLY A 255 24.14 1.44 -2.53
N ASP A 256 24.47 1.94 -1.33
CA ASP A 256 25.66 2.74 -1.09
C ASP A 256 26.90 1.87 -0.86
N PHE A 257 27.41 1.32 -1.93
CA PHE A 257 28.58 0.45 -1.95
C PHE A 257 29.47 0.73 -3.18
N ASP A 258 30.68 0.21 -3.17
CA ASP A 258 31.53 0.18 -4.35
C ASP A 258 31.05 -0.90 -5.33
N ILE A 259 30.81 -0.50 -6.59
CA ILE A 259 30.26 -1.39 -7.63
C ILE A 259 31.21 -2.56 -7.94
N ASP A 260 32.53 -2.30 -8.04
CA ASP A 260 33.51 -3.34 -8.37
C ASP A 260 33.61 -4.38 -7.24
N LYS A 261 33.55 -3.92 -5.98
CA LYS A 261 33.53 -4.79 -4.81
C LYS A 261 32.25 -5.65 -4.78
N MET A 262 31.07 -5.05 -4.97
CA MET A 262 29.79 -5.77 -5.00
C MET A 262 29.78 -6.81 -6.13
N GLU A 263 30.26 -6.45 -7.31
CA GLU A 263 30.38 -7.39 -8.43
C GLU A 263 31.30 -8.56 -8.09
N ALA A 264 32.46 -8.29 -7.44
CA ALA A 264 33.36 -9.35 -6.99
C ALA A 264 32.72 -10.27 -5.95
N GLN A 265 31.97 -9.71 -5.00
CA GLN A 265 31.24 -10.49 -3.98
C GLN A 265 30.12 -11.35 -4.61
N ILE A 266 29.34 -10.82 -5.56
CA ILE A 266 28.34 -11.61 -6.32
C ILE A 266 29.02 -12.72 -7.12
N LYS A 267 30.13 -12.42 -7.82
CA LYS A 267 30.90 -13.43 -8.55
C LYS A 267 31.45 -14.53 -7.62
N ALA A 268 31.96 -14.15 -6.46
CA ALA A 268 32.46 -15.11 -5.47
C ALA A 268 31.35 -16.01 -4.92
N ALA A 269 30.17 -15.48 -4.67
CA ALA A 269 29.05 -16.21 -4.12
C ALA A 269 28.38 -17.15 -5.14
N PHE A 270 28.28 -16.77 -6.41
CA PHE A 270 27.40 -17.46 -7.37
C PHE A 270 28.10 -18.09 -8.58
N SER A 271 29.38 -17.78 -8.90
CA SER A 271 30.03 -18.31 -10.12
C SER A 271 30.24 -19.81 -10.09
N ASN A 272 30.32 -20.43 -8.93
CA ASN A 272 30.46 -21.86 -8.73
C ASN A 272 29.12 -22.61 -8.60
N TRP A 273 28.01 -21.89 -8.75
CA TRP A 273 26.70 -22.53 -8.74
C TRP A 273 26.49 -23.29 -10.04
N ASP A 274 26.31 -24.59 -9.92
CA ASP A 274 26.04 -25.52 -11.00
C ASP A 274 24.72 -26.25 -10.72
N ASN A 275 23.95 -26.50 -11.74
CA ASN A 275 22.76 -27.34 -11.67
C ASN A 275 22.75 -28.32 -12.86
N PRO A 276 23.22 -29.56 -12.66
CA PRO A 276 23.31 -30.57 -13.72
C PRO A 276 21.96 -31.16 -14.16
N ALA A 277 20.88 -30.86 -13.44
CA ALA A 277 19.55 -31.32 -13.84
C ALA A 277 19.10 -30.65 -15.16
N PRO A 278 18.24 -31.30 -15.97
CA PRO A 278 17.67 -30.63 -17.15
C PRO A 278 16.79 -29.44 -16.76
N ASP A 279 16.83 -28.39 -17.58
CA ASP A 279 15.98 -27.22 -17.42
C ASP A 279 14.49 -27.60 -17.55
N GLY A 280 13.65 -26.94 -16.76
CA GLY A 280 12.20 -27.05 -16.84
C GLY A 280 11.66 -26.39 -18.12
N PRO A 281 10.57 -26.92 -18.70
CA PRO A 281 9.96 -26.27 -19.85
C PRO A 281 9.33 -24.94 -19.49
N ASP A 282 9.39 -23.98 -20.41
CA ASP A 282 8.61 -22.76 -20.29
C ASP A 282 7.10 -23.07 -20.32
N PRO A 283 6.28 -22.33 -19.57
CA PRO A 283 4.86 -22.59 -19.49
C PRO A 283 4.15 -22.30 -20.81
N VAL A 284 3.40 -23.30 -21.33
CA VAL A 284 2.46 -23.08 -22.43
C VAL A 284 1.18 -22.46 -21.86
N LEU A 285 0.92 -21.18 -22.16
CA LEU A 285 -0.18 -20.44 -21.55
C LEU A 285 -1.56 -20.80 -22.11
N GLY A 286 -1.63 -21.37 -23.31
CA GLY A 286 -2.87 -21.66 -24.04
C GLY A 286 -3.28 -20.52 -24.97
N GLU A 287 -4.30 -20.78 -25.79
CA GLU A 287 -4.77 -19.83 -26.80
C GLU A 287 -5.99 -19.05 -26.32
N VAL A 288 -6.07 -17.78 -26.71
CA VAL A 288 -7.27 -16.95 -26.51
C VAL A 288 -8.34 -17.40 -27.51
N GLN A 289 -9.43 -17.94 -27.00
CA GLN A 289 -10.54 -18.41 -27.85
C GLN A 289 -11.40 -17.23 -28.33
N PRO A 290 -11.88 -17.23 -29.59
CA PRO A 290 -12.82 -16.22 -30.08
C PRO A 290 -14.13 -16.22 -29.28
N ARG A 291 -14.56 -15.07 -28.79
CA ARG A 291 -15.76 -14.93 -27.98
C ARG A 291 -16.58 -13.73 -28.42
N GLN A 292 -17.90 -13.83 -28.21
CA GLN A 292 -18.84 -12.75 -28.41
C GLN A 292 -19.19 -12.08 -27.08
N THR A 293 -20.21 -11.23 -27.05
CA THR A 293 -20.74 -10.65 -25.80
C THR A 293 -21.18 -11.78 -24.87
N GLU A 294 -20.57 -11.83 -23.70
CA GLU A 294 -20.87 -12.82 -22.65
C GLU A 294 -20.91 -12.11 -21.29
N THR A 295 -21.74 -12.66 -20.40
CA THR A 295 -21.87 -12.16 -19.03
C THR A 295 -21.69 -13.29 -18.03
N ARG A 296 -21.06 -12.99 -16.91
CA ARG A 296 -20.92 -13.90 -15.77
C ARG A 296 -21.22 -13.15 -14.48
N ILE A 297 -21.99 -13.76 -13.60
CA ILE A 297 -22.26 -13.24 -12.24
C ILE A 297 -21.49 -14.10 -11.23
N PHE A 298 -20.73 -13.44 -10.35
CA PHE A 298 -20.22 -13.99 -9.11
C PHE A 298 -20.99 -13.37 -7.95
N GLN A 299 -21.77 -14.20 -7.25
CA GLN A 299 -22.62 -13.74 -6.15
C GLN A 299 -22.12 -14.34 -4.83
N GLU A 300 -21.66 -13.46 -3.94
CA GLU A 300 -21.24 -13.85 -2.59
C GLU A 300 -21.37 -12.67 -1.61
N PRO A 301 -21.82 -12.91 -0.35
CA PRO A 301 -21.78 -11.89 0.70
C PRO A 301 -20.34 -11.40 0.95
N GLY A 302 -20.17 -10.07 1.11
CA GLY A 302 -18.85 -9.47 1.36
C GLY A 302 -18.05 -9.10 0.12
N VAL A 303 -18.50 -9.43 -1.11
CA VAL A 303 -17.89 -8.89 -2.32
C VAL A 303 -18.33 -7.45 -2.58
N GLN A 304 -17.49 -6.69 -3.26
CA GLN A 304 -17.85 -5.38 -3.77
C GLN A 304 -18.84 -5.52 -4.93
N SER A 305 -19.90 -4.71 -4.90
CA SER A 305 -20.80 -4.62 -6.05
C SER A 305 -20.10 -3.87 -7.19
N SER A 306 -19.72 -4.60 -8.22
CA SER A 306 -19.02 -4.05 -9.38
C SER A 306 -19.40 -4.79 -10.67
N THR A 307 -19.23 -4.09 -11.77
CA THR A 307 -19.24 -4.70 -13.11
C THR A 307 -17.93 -4.34 -13.79
N GLU A 308 -17.23 -5.34 -14.30
CA GLU A 308 -16.08 -5.16 -15.16
C GLU A 308 -16.40 -5.66 -16.56
N ILE A 309 -16.14 -4.84 -17.56
CA ILE A 309 -16.32 -5.18 -18.98
C ILE A 309 -14.97 -5.16 -19.65
N LEU A 310 -14.58 -6.27 -20.29
CA LEU A 310 -13.32 -6.39 -21.00
C LEU A 310 -13.52 -6.68 -22.48
N TRP A 311 -12.61 -6.11 -23.29
CA TRP A 311 -12.42 -6.46 -24.69
C TRP A 311 -11.03 -7.08 -24.80
N THR A 312 -10.96 -8.39 -25.00
CA THR A 312 -9.72 -9.14 -24.91
C THR A 312 -9.14 -9.49 -26.27
N LYS A 313 -7.81 -9.46 -26.35
CA LYS A 313 -6.99 -9.88 -27.51
C LYS A 313 -5.93 -10.86 -27.03
N PRO A 314 -5.37 -11.68 -27.93
CA PRO A 314 -4.13 -12.40 -27.64
C PRO A 314 -3.05 -11.38 -27.22
N PHE A 315 -2.29 -11.76 -26.22
CA PHE A 315 -1.13 -10.99 -25.81
C PHE A 315 -0.09 -10.92 -26.94
N VAL A 316 0.45 -9.74 -27.21
CA VAL A 316 1.49 -9.52 -28.21
C VAL A 316 2.81 -9.24 -27.50
N ASP A 317 3.72 -10.15 -27.66
CA ASP A 317 5.06 -10.10 -27.16
C ASP A 317 5.95 -9.21 -28.08
N ALA A 318 6.11 -7.92 -27.82
CA ALA A 318 6.88 -6.97 -28.61
C ALA A 318 8.10 -6.41 -27.85
N PRO A 319 9.30 -6.24 -28.42
CA PRO A 319 10.44 -5.61 -27.76
C PRO A 319 10.09 -4.25 -27.18
N ASP A 320 10.65 -3.91 -26.01
CA ASP A 320 10.50 -2.60 -25.40
C ASP A 320 11.27 -1.54 -26.24
N THR A 321 10.56 -0.86 -27.12
CA THR A 321 11.10 0.18 -28.00
C THR A 321 10.44 1.53 -27.74
N SER A 322 11.08 2.62 -28.19
CA SER A 322 10.48 3.96 -28.14
C SER A 322 9.10 4.01 -28.79
N ALA A 323 8.90 3.24 -29.88
CA ALA A 323 7.64 3.15 -30.59
C ALA A 323 6.56 2.45 -29.77
N GLU A 324 6.91 1.35 -29.06
CA GLU A 324 5.95 0.64 -28.19
C GLU A 324 5.60 1.47 -26.95
N ARG A 325 6.60 2.16 -26.33
CA ARG A 325 6.31 3.10 -25.24
C ARG A 325 5.42 4.25 -25.70
N ALA A 326 5.65 4.80 -26.90
CA ALA A 326 4.80 5.84 -27.49
C ALA A 326 3.35 5.39 -27.67
N LYS A 327 3.12 4.17 -28.17
CA LYS A 327 1.76 3.61 -28.26
C LYS A 327 1.09 3.51 -26.89
N GLY A 328 1.85 3.08 -25.86
CA GLY A 328 1.39 3.06 -24.48
C GLY A 328 0.98 4.46 -23.97
N TRP A 329 1.80 5.48 -24.21
CA TRP A 329 1.51 6.87 -23.83
C TRP A 329 0.24 7.40 -24.50
N VAL A 330 0.11 7.23 -25.81
CA VAL A 330 -1.05 7.70 -26.59
C VAL A 330 -2.35 7.09 -26.07
N ARG A 331 -2.33 5.79 -25.81
CA ARG A 331 -3.50 5.08 -25.28
C ARG A 331 -3.84 5.54 -23.86
N SER A 332 -2.82 5.72 -23.03
CA SER A 332 -3.01 6.17 -21.63
C SER A 332 -3.60 7.56 -21.53
N LEU A 333 -3.22 8.49 -22.41
CA LEU A 333 -3.82 9.82 -22.48
C LEU A 333 -5.32 9.76 -22.80
N GLY A 334 -5.73 8.88 -23.72
CA GLY A 334 -7.13 8.67 -24.02
C GLY A 334 -7.95 8.06 -22.87
N MET A 335 -7.35 7.10 -22.13
CA MET A 335 -7.97 6.50 -20.95
C MET A 335 -8.06 7.49 -19.78
N ALA A 336 -7.06 8.38 -19.62
CA ALA A 336 -7.08 9.42 -18.59
C ALA A 336 -8.26 10.39 -18.78
N VAL A 337 -8.55 10.80 -20.01
CA VAL A 337 -9.74 11.61 -20.33
C VAL A 337 -11.04 10.88 -19.90
N LEU A 338 -11.16 9.58 -20.21
CA LEU A 338 -12.35 8.81 -19.82
C LEU A 338 -12.49 8.71 -18.29
N ASN A 339 -11.40 8.45 -17.59
CA ASN A 339 -11.37 8.36 -16.14
C ASN A 339 -11.77 9.68 -15.47
N ARG A 340 -11.39 10.79 -16.04
CA ARG A 340 -11.79 12.11 -15.56
C ARG A 340 -13.29 12.36 -15.75
N ARG A 341 -13.84 12.02 -16.92
CA ARG A 341 -15.29 12.10 -17.16
C ARG A 341 -16.08 11.21 -16.17
N PHE A 342 -15.58 10.02 -15.85
CA PHE A 342 -16.17 9.19 -14.81
C PHE A 342 -16.11 9.83 -13.42
N SER A 343 -15.00 10.46 -13.08
CA SER A 343 -14.86 11.17 -11.81
C SER A 343 -15.85 12.35 -11.68
N GLU A 344 -16.08 13.06 -12.76
CA GLU A 344 -17.09 14.14 -12.81
C GLU A 344 -18.52 13.60 -12.62
N LEU A 345 -18.85 12.46 -13.23
CA LEU A 345 -20.13 11.78 -13.07
C LEU A 345 -20.35 11.27 -11.64
N ALA A 346 -19.29 10.73 -11.00
CA ALA A 346 -19.35 10.25 -9.62
C ALA A 346 -19.54 11.38 -8.58
N ARG A 347 -19.20 12.63 -8.93
CA ARG A 347 -19.38 13.83 -8.10
C ARG A 347 -20.68 14.60 -8.38
N ALA A 348 -21.51 14.12 -9.27
CA ALA A 348 -22.80 14.78 -9.58
C ALA A 348 -23.77 14.71 -8.38
N GLU A 349 -24.74 15.61 -8.32
CA GLU A 349 -25.77 15.64 -7.27
C GLU A 349 -26.50 14.30 -7.09
N ASN A 350 -26.72 13.57 -8.19
CA ASN A 350 -27.29 12.22 -8.18
C ASN A 350 -26.37 11.28 -8.96
N PRO A 351 -25.27 10.80 -8.34
CA PRO A 351 -24.27 10.04 -9.06
C PRO A 351 -24.85 8.70 -9.54
N PRO A 352 -24.50 8.26 -10.76
CA PRO A 352 -24.99 7.00 -11.31
C PRO A 352 -24.27 5.79 -10.71
N PHE A 353 -23.12 6.00 -10.09
CA PHE A 353 -22.25 4.98 -9.50
C PHE A 353 -21.36 5.63 -8.41
N LEU A 354 -20.73 4.80 -7.59
CA LEU A 354 -19.76 5.23 -6.59
C LEU A 354 -18.42 5.62 -7.22
N GLY A 355 -18.07 4.98 -8.34
CA GLY A 355 -16.88 5.25 -9.11
C GLY A 355 -16.84 4.39 -10.37
N ALA A 356 -16.13 4.85 -11.38
CA ALA A 356 -15.83 4.06 -12.57
C ALA A 356 -14.41 4.36 -13.06
N GLY A 357 -13.82 3.41 -13.80
CA GLY A 357 -12.49 3.54 -14.36
C GLY A 357 -12.34 2.74 -15.65
N ALA A 358 -11.45 3.19 -16.52
CA ALA A 358 -11.08 2.51 -17.74
C ALA A 358 -9.55 2.35 -17.82
N GLY A 359 -9.12 1.27 -18.44
CA GLY A 359 -7.71 0.96 -18.60
C GLY A 359 -7.45 0.03 -19.77
N TYR A 360 -6.17 -0.23 -20.00
CA TYR A 360 -5.74 -1.32 -20.87
C TYR A 360 -4.89 -2.27 -20.05
N GLN A 361 -5.25 -3.54 -20.02
CA GLN A 361 -4.65 -4.53 -19.12
C GLN A 361 -3.91 -5.60 -19.91
N ASP A 362 -2.84 -6.08 -19.32
CA ASP A 362 -2.19 -7.33 -19.64
C ASP A 362 -2.45 -8.30 -18.47
N LEU A 363 -3.01 -9.46 -18.75
CA LEU A 363 -3.20 -10.54 -17.79
C LEU A 363 -2.06 -11.55 -17.91
N VAL A 364 -0.93 -11.23 -17.26
CA VAL A 364 0.22 -12.14 -17.10
C VAL A 364 0.65 -12.79 -18.43
N ASN A 365 0.83 -11.99 -19.47
CA ASN A 365 1.21 -12.42 -20.82
C ASN A 365 0.24 -13.45 -21.47
N SER A 366 -0.93 -13.68 -20.86
CA SER A 366 -1.93 -14.64 -21.38
C SER A 366 -2.88 -13.97 -22.36
N LEU A 367 -3.39 -12.80 -22.02
CA LEU A 367 -4.25 -11.98 -22.85
C LEU A 367 -4.11 -10.50 -22.47
N GLU A 368 -4.51 -9.62 -23.38
CA GLU A 368 -4.52 -8.18 -23.15
C GLU A 368 -5.81 -7.54 -23.66
N GLY A 369 -6.08 -6.32 -23.22
CA GLY A 369 -7.21 -5.56 -23.74
C GLY A 369 -7.71 -4.40 -22.94
N GLY A 370 -8.67 -3.68 -23.48
CA GLY A 370 -9.35 -2.58 -22.82
C GLY A 370 -10.30 -3.06 -21.73
N SER A 371 -10.33 -2.37 -20.62
CA SER A 371 -11.24 -2.66 -19.50
C SER A 371 -12.02 -1.43 -19.09
N LEU A 372 -13.21 -1.67 -18.58
CA LEU A 372 -14.11 -0.69 -17.99
C LEU A 372 -14.64 -1.30 -16.69
N THR A 373 -14.37 -0.68 -15.55
CA THR A 373 -14.88 -1.11 -14.24
C THR A 373 -15.81 -0.04 -13.68
N VAL A 374 -16.96 -0.46 -13.15
CA VAL A 374 -17.90 0.43 -12.47
C VAL A 374 -18.31 -0.17 -11.12
N VAL A 375 -18.26 0.64 -10.06
CA VAL A 375 -18.57 0.28 -8.68
C VAL A 375 -19.84 0.99 -8.25
N TYR A 376 -20.76 0.28 -7.59
CA TYR A 376 -22.09 0.81 -7.25
C TYR A 376 -22.61 0.19 -5.94
N ASN A 377 -23.68 0.77 -5.37
CA ASN A 377 -24.35 0.16 -4.23
C ASN A 377 -25.12 -1.10 -4.65
N PRO A 378 -25.26 -2.11 -3.76
CA PRO A 378 -26.04 -3.30 -4.06
C PRO A 378 -27.42 -2.96 -4.64
N GLY A 379 -27.77 -3.57 -5.78
CA GLY A 379 -29.03 -3.33 -6.49
C GLY A 379 -29.01 -2.20 -7.54
N GLU A 380 -28.01 -1.32 -7.55
CA GLU A 380 -27.94 -0.18 -8.48
C GLU A 380 -27.16 -0.47 -9.78
N TRP A 381 -26.87 -1.75 -10.05
CA TRP A 381 -26.01 -2.20 -11.15
C TRP A 381 -26.44 -1.68 -12.53
N LYS A 382 -27.75 -1.60 -12.80
CA LYS A 382 -28.26 -1.31 -14.15
C LYS A 382 -27.91 0.11 -14.58
N ARG A 383 -28.25 1.11 -13.73
CA ARG A 383 -27.96 2.52 -14.00
C ARG A 383 -26.46 2.76 -14.11
N ALA A 384 -25.67 2.13 -13.22
CA ALA A 384 -24.23 2.22 -13.21
C ALA A 384 -23.60 1.67 -14.50
N LEU A 385 -24.00 0.46 -14.92
CA LEU A 385 -23.56 -0.18 -16.15
C LEU A 385 -23.92 0.65 -17.38
N GLU A 386 -25.19 1.06 -17.51
CA GLU A 386 -25.69 1.82 -18.67
C GLU A 386 -24.96 3.16 -18.80
N THR A 387 -24.74 3.89 -17.70
CA THR A 387 -24.03 5.17 -17.73
C THR A 387 -22.55 5.01 -18.08
N ALA A 388 -21.88 4.02 -17.50
CA ALA A 388 -20.46 3.77 -17.78
C ALA A 388 -20.24 3.33 -19.24
N GLU A 389 -21.09 2.46 -19.79
CA GLU A 389 -21.05 2.05 -21.21
C GLU A 389 -21.31 3.25 -22.13
N GLN A 390 -22.30 4.06 -21.83
CA GLN A 390 -22.64 5.22 -22.67
C GLN A 390 -21.49 6.24 -22.68
N GLU A 391 -20.81 6.45 -21.56
CA GLU A 391 -19.67 7.37 -21.52
C GLU A 391 -18.45 6.79 -22.27
N GLN A 392 -18.16 5.51 -22.11
CA GLN A 392 -17.12 4.82 -22.88
C GLN A 392 -17.45 4.91 -24.39
N ARG A 393 -18.68 4.64 -24.80
CA ARG A 393 -19.13 4.73 -26.20
C ARG A 393 -19.13 6.16 -26.71
N ARG A 394 -19.42 7.17 -25.86
CA ARG A 394 -19.27 8.59 -26.19
C ARG A 394 -17.82 8.90 -26.56
N LEU A 395 -16.87 8.42 -25.76
CA LEU A 395 -15.44 8.57 -26.08
C LEU A 395 -15.06 7.86 -27.38
N VAL A 396 -15.51 6.63 -27.61
CA VAL A 396 -15.23 5.89 -28.85
C VAL A 396 -15.81 6.56 -30.09
N GLN A 397 -17.02 7.16 -29.98
CA GLN A 397 -17.70 7.80 -31.13
C GLN A 397 -17.21 9.21 -31.40
N TYR A 398 -17.07 10.04 -30.39
CA TYR A 398 -16.75 11.47 -30.54
C TYR A 398 -15.29 11.77 -30.20
N GLY A 399 -14.60 10.89 -29.51
CA GLY A 399 -13.19 11.04 -29.13
C GLY A 399 -12.97 11.96 -27.95
N VAL A 400 -11.70 12.28 -27.73
CA VAL A 400 -11.25 13.30 -26.79
C VAL A 400 -11.36 14.67 -27.47
N THR A 401 -11.56 15.74 -26.71
CA THR A 401 -11.42 17.11 -27.21
C THR A 401 -9.98 17.58 -27.11
N GLN A 402 -9.61 18.62 -27.86
CA GLN A 402 -8.26 19.19 -27.80
C GLN A 402 -7.90 19.67 -26.38
N ALA A 403 -8.84 20.33 -25.69
CA ALA A 403 -8.63 20.86 -24.34
C ALA A 403 -8.44 19.75 -23.30
N GLU A 404 -9.20 18.65 -23.40
CA GLU A 404 -8.99 17.48 -22.54
C GLU A 404 -7.62 16.87 -22.77
N LEU A 405 -7.22 16.69 -24.04
CA LEU A 405 -5.91 16.12 -24.38
C LEU A 405 -4.76 16.99 -23.86
N GLU A 406 -4.82 18.31 -24.06
CA GLU A 406 -3.81 19.25 -23.58
C GLU A 406 -3.67 19.20 -22.06
N ARG A 407 -4.77 19.07 -21.31
CA ARG A 407 -4.74 18.94 -19.87
C ARG A 407 -4.04 17.65 -19.44
N GLU A 408 -4.41 16.50 -20.00
CA GLU A 408 -3.76 15.22 -19.65
C GLU A 408 -2.27 15.19 -20.03
N ILE A 409 -1.90 15.81 -21.16
CA ILE A 409 -0.48 15.99 -21.54
C ILE A 409 0.25 16.84 -20.49
N THR A 410 -0.35 17.95 -20.04
CA THR A 410 0.24 18.84 -19.04
C THR A 410 0.46 18.12 -17.72
N GLU A 411 -0.53 17.42 -17.20
CA GLU A 411 -0.42 16.66 -15.95
C GLU A 411 0.65 15.55 -16.03
N LEU A 412 0.68 14.80 -17.13
CA LEU A 412 1.66 13.73 -17.30
C LEU A 412 3.08 14.29 -17.48
N ARG A 413 3.23 15.39 -18.23
CA ARG A 413 4.51 16.11 -18.36
C ARG A 413 5.02 16.58 -17.00
N THR A 414 4.18 17.18 -16.18
CA THR A 414 4.53 17.62 -14.82
C THR A 414 5.03 16.47 -13.98
N GLY A 415 4.32 15.33 -13.97
CA GLY A 415 4.74 14.12 -13.23
C GLY A 415 6.08 13.57 -13.71
N LEU A 416 6.31 13.50 -15.03
CA LEU A 416 7.58 13.03 -15.58
C LEU A 416 8.73 14.01 -15.28
N THR A 417 8.48 15.32 -15.38
CA THR A 417 9.48 16.35 -15.05
C THR A 417 9.87 16.29 -13.57
N ALA A 418 8.91 16.13 -12.65
CA ALA A 418 9.18 15.94 -11.24
C ALA A 418 9.99 14.66 -10.97
N THR A 419 9.70 13.58 -11.71
CA THR A 419 10.46 12.32 -11.62
C THR A 419 11.91 12.50 -12.10
N VAL A 420 12.15 13.31 -13.12
CA VAL A 420 13.52 13.67 -13.57
C VAL A 420 14.23 14.49 -12.51
N ALA A 421 13.57 15.50 -11.96
CA ALA A 421 14.17 16.39 -10.97
C ALA A 421 14.52 15.65 -9.66
N SER A 422 13.69 14.72 -9.21
CA SER A 422 13.93 13.89 -8.02
C SER A 422 14.77 12.62 -8.27
N ALA A 423 15.33 12.45 -9.48
CA ALA A 423 16.04 11.23 -9.85
C ALA A 423 17.23 10.90 -8.94
N ALA A 424 17.94 11.92 -8.42
CA ALA A 424 19.13 11.76 -7.58
C ALA A 424 18.80 11.24 -6.17
N THR A 425 17.59 11.50 -5.67
CA THR A 425 17.15 11.13 -4.32
C THR A 425 16.17 9.96 -4.28
N ARG A 426 16.07 9.18 -5.38
CA ARG A 426 15.24 7.98 -5.40
C ARG A 426 15.72 6.96 -4.37
N GLN A 427 14.79 6.37 -3.64
CA GLN A 427 15.09 5.41 -2.59
C GLN A 427 15.68 4.11 -3.14
N THR A 428 16.71 3.59 -2.48
CA THR A 428 17.40 2.33 -2.82
C THR A 428 16.44 1.16 -3.03
N THR A 429 15.47 0.99 -2.13
CA THR A 429 14.48 -0.09 -2.23
C THR A 429 13.54 0.06 -3.42
N ALA A 430 13.18 1.30 -3.77
CA ALA A 430 12.34 1.59 -4.93
C ALA A 430 13.07 1.31 -6.25
N LEU A 431 14.35 1.68 -6.34
CA LEU A 431 15.20 1.37 -7.50
C LEU A 431 15.41 -0.13 -7.67
N ALA A 432 15.68 -0.86 -6.58
CA ALA A 432 15.81 -2.31 -6.62
C ALA A 432 14.51 -3.01 -7.07
N GLY A 433 13.35 -2.51 -6.61
CA GLY A 433 12.04 -2.96 -7.08
C GLY A 433 11.79 -2.65 -8.55
N ALA A 434 12.16 -1.47 -9.03
CA ALA A 434 12.03 -1.08 -10.43
C ALA A 434 12.91 -1.95 -11.36
N LEU A 435 14.16 -2.22 -10.95
CA LEU A 435 15.05 -3.15 -11.68
C LEU A 435 14.51 -4.59 -11.68
N LEU A 436 13.97 -5.06 -10.55
CA LEU A 436 13.33 -6.38 -10.47
C LEU A 436 12.17 -6.49 -11.47
N ASN A 437 11.33 -5.48 -11.51
CA ASN A 437 10.20 -5.44 -12.41
C ASN A 437 10.62 -5.33 -13.88
N ALA A 438 11.62 -4.52 -14.19
CA ALA A 438 12.18 -4.43 -15.55
C ALA A 438 12.78 -5.78 -15.98
N ALA A 439 13.52 -6.45 -15.09
CA ALA A 439 14.07 -7.78 -15.36
C ALA A 439 12.95 -8.84 -15.58
N ASN A 440 11.83 -8.76 -14.82
CA ASN A 440 10.71 -9.66 -14.99
C ASN A 440 9.93 -9.40 -16.28
N ALA A 441 9.78 -8.14 -16.67
CA ALA A 441 9.10 -7.75 -17.90
C ALA A 441 10.00 -7.82 -19.15
N ASN A 442 11.29 -8.09 -18.98
CA ASN A 442 12.32 -7.96 -20.01
C ASN A 442 12.34 -6.55 -20.65
N ASP A 443 12.02 -5.53 -19.85
CA ASP A 443 12.03 -4.12 -20.26
C ASP A 443 13.43 -3.52 -20.10
N VAL A 444 13.74 -2.51 -20.89
CA VAL A 444 14.96 -1.72 -20.73
C VAL A 444 14.79 -0.78 -19.53
N PHE A 445 15.63 -0.96 -18.51
CA PHE A 445 15.70 -0.03 -17.40
C PHE A 445 16.37 1.26 -17.87
N SER A 446 15.55 2.27 -18.20
CA SER A 446 15.97 3.58 -18.70
C SER A 446 16.01 4.64 -17.60
N THR A 447 16.66 5.77 -17.87
CA THR A 447 16.61 6.92 -16.96
C THR A 447 15.27 7.66 -17.06
N PRO A 448 14.81 8.34 -15.99
CA PRO A 448 13.65 9.22 -16.08
C PRO A 448 13.73 10.27 -17.18
N ALA A 449 14.93 10.77 -17.43
CA ALA A 449 15.18 11.74 -18.52
C ALA A 449 14.92 11.13 -19.92
N THR A 450 15.30 9.86 -20.12
CA THR A 450 15.00 9.11 -21.35
C THR A 450 13.49 8.93 -21.51
N ASP A 451 12.79 8.57 -20.43
CA ASP A 451 11.33 8.40 -20.48
C ASP A 451 10.61 9.70 -20.80
N LEU A 452 11.02 10.82 -20.19
CA LEU A 452 10.51 12.15 -20.52
C LEU A 452 10.81 12.51 -21.99
N GLN A 453 12.02 12.23 -22.49
CA GLN A 453 12.37 12.48 -23.88
C GLN A 453 11.49 11.70 -24.86
N ILE A 454 11.21 10.42 -24.59
CA ILE A 454 10.31 9.59 -25.40
C ILE A 454 8.89 10.17 -25.36
N PHE A 455 8.43 10.58 -24.19
CA PHE A 455 7.13 11.22 -24.03
C PHE A 455 7.03 12.53 -24.84
N GLU A 456 8.01 13.44 -24.72
CA GLU A 456 8.02 14.71 -25.46
C GLU A 456 8.06 14.49 -26.99
N ALA A 457 8.83 13.52 -27.46
CA ALA A 457 8.83 13.12 -28.86
C ALA A 457 7.47 12.58 -29.31
N THR A 458 6.79 11.86 -28.44
CA THR A 458 5.44 11.30 -28.71
C THR A 458 4.41 12.41 -28.83
N VAL A 459 4.41 13.38 -27.91
CA VAL A 459 3.37 14.43 -27.88
C VAL A 459 3.62 15.56 -28.88
N ALA A 460 4.84 15.76 -29.34
CA ALA A 460 5.20 16.82 -30.31
C ALA A 460 4.43 16.73 -31.64
N GLY A 461 4.02 15.52 -32.05
CA GLY A 461 3.23 15.30 -33.28
C GLY A 461 1.86 14.70 -33.00
N LEU A 462 1.43 14.65 -31.72
CA LEU A 462 0.22 13.98 -31.33
C LEU A 462 -1.03 14.79 -31.73
N THR A 463 -1.97 14.14 -32.41
CA THR A 463 -3.25 14.73 -32.75
C THR A 463 -4.40 14.02 -32.01
N VAL A 464 -5.52 14.70 -31.89
CA VAL A 464 -6.76 14.12 -31.35
C VAL A 464 -7.15 12.83 -32.09
N GLU A 465 -6.98 12.81 -33.44
CA GLU A 465 -7.30 11.65 -34.27
C GLU A 465 -6.45 10.44 -33.94
N THR A 466 -5.16 10.64 -33.62
CA THR A 466 -4.24 9.55 -33.21
C THR A 466 -4.67 8.95 -31.89
N VAL A 467 -4.98 9.80 -30.89
CA VAL A 467 -5.49 9.34 -29.59
C VAL A 467 -6.83 8.60 -29.74
N ASN A 468 -7.73 9.15 -30.54
CA ASN A 468 -9.04 8.54 -30.79
C ASN A 468 -8.94 7.19 -31.51
N ALA A 469 -7.95 7.02 -32.38
CA ALA A 469 -7.67 5.73 -33.01
C ALA A 469 -7.18 4.70 -32.00
N ALA A 470 -6.26 5.09 -31.11
CA ALA A 470 -5.75 4.22 -30.04
C ALA A 470 -6.83 3.81 -29.03
N VAL A 471 -7.74 4.75 -28.66
CA VAL A 471 -8.90 4.46 -27.81
C VAL A 471 -9.85 3.48 -28.48
N ARG A 472 -10.18 3.68 -29.77
CA ARG A 472 -11.04 2.73 -30.50
C ARG A 472 -10.43 1.36 -30.56
N ASP A 473 -9.13 1.25 -30.82
CA ASP A 473 -8.42 -0.04 -30.87
C ASP A 473 -8.44 -0.76 -29.51
N ALA A 474 -8.28 -0.01 -28.40
CA ALA A 474 -8.28 -0.58 -27.05
C ALA A 474 -9.60 -1.31 -26.71
N PHE A 475 -10.73 -0.85 -27.22
CA PHE A 475 -12.05 -1.42 -26.98
C PHE A 475 -12.50 -2.33 -28.15
N THR A 476 -11.58 -3.05 -28.76
CA THR A 476 -11.84 -4.07 -29.81
C THR A 476 -11.31 -5.44 -29.38
N GLY A 477 -11.77 -6.48 -30.06
CA GLY A 477 -11.40 -7.86 -29.80
C GLY A 477 -12.58 -8.73 -29.39
N ASN A 478 -12.32 -9.77 -28.58
CA ASN A 478 -13.36 -10.60 -28.02
C ASN A 478 -14.23 -9.82 -27.02
N GLY A 479 -15.51 -10.08 -27.01
CA GLY A 479 -16.43 -9.48 -26.06
C GLY A 479 -17.35 -8.40 -26.65
N PRO A 480 -17.86 -7.49 -25.79
CA PRO A 480 -17.48 -7.29 -24.38
C PRO A 480 -17.81 -8.48 -23.50
N LEU A 481 -16.88 -8.80 -22.61
CA LEU A 481 -17.04 -9.81 -21.58
C LEU A 481 -17.36 -9.12 -20.26
N ALA A 482 -18.58 -9.26 -19.76
CA ALA A 482 -19.03 -8.60 -18.55
C ALA A 482 -18.96 -9.54 -17.34
N PHE A 483 -18.10 -9.25 -16.37
CA PHE A 483 -18.03 -9.94 -15.10
C PHE A 483 -18.65 -9.08 -14.00
N VAL A 484 -19.65 -9.60 -13.31
CA VAL A 484 -20.39 -8.88 -12.28
C VAL A 484 -20.18 -9.55 -10.93
N SER A 485 -19.60 -8.80 -9.98
CA SER A 485 -19.53 -9.20 -8.58
C SER A 485 -20.68 -8.54 -7.79
N THR A 486 -21.39 -9.30 -6.96
CA THR A 486 -22.51 -8.77 -6.20
C THR A 486 -22.75 -9.55 -4.90
N PRO A 487 -23.04 -8.87 -3.77
CA PRO A 487 -23.46 -9.55 -2.54
C PRO A 487 -24.93 -10.00 -2.55
N VAL A 488 -25.73 -9.51 -3.50
CA VAL A 488 -27.17 -9.75 -3.56
C VAL A 488 -27.58 -10.32 -4.93
N PRO A 489 -28.67 -11.11 -5.01
CA PRO A 489 -29.16 -11.62 -6.29
C PRO A 489 -29.56 -10.51 -7.25
N ILE A 490 -29.30 -10.73 -8.53
CA ILE A 490 -29.77 -9.87 -9.63
C ILE A 490 -30.99 -10.55 -10.28
N GLU A 491 -32.13 -9.88 -10.27
CA GLU A 491 -33.35 -10.39 -10.91
C GLU A 491 -33.14 -10.54 -12.41
N GLY A 492 -33.47 -11.71 -12.97
CA GLY A 492 -33.22 -12.08 -14.36
C GLY A 492 -31.79 -12.51 -14.67
N GLY A 493 -30.89 -12.49 -13.68
CA GLY A 493 -29.53 -13.04 -13.77
C GLY A 493 -28.68 -12.46 -14.90
N GLU A 494 -27.79 -13.28 -15.46
CA GLU A 494 -26.87 -12.90 -16.54
C GLU A 494 -27.62 -12.38 -17.79
N ALA A 495 -28.80 -12.93 -18.08
CA ALA A 495 -29.61 -12.48 -19.20
C ALA A 495 -30.09 -11.02 -19.04
N ALA A 496 -30.42 -10.60 -17.82
CA ALA A 496 -30.83 -9.21 -17.55
C ALA A 496 -29.69 -8.23 -17.77
N ILE A 497 -28.45 -8.61 -17.39
CA ILE A 497 -27.27 -7.78 -17.60
C ILE A 497 -26.93 -7.67 -19.09
N THR A 498 -26.93 -8.80 -19.81
CA THR A 498 -26.74 -8.81 -21.28
C THR A 498 -27.78 -7.93 -21.98
N ALA A 499 -29.06 -8.07 -21.63
CA ALA A 499 -30.12 -7.26 -22.19
C ALA A 499 -29.96 -5.76 -21.86
N ALA A 500 -29.53 -5.41 -20.66
CA ALA A 500 -29.27 -4.01 -20.29
C ALA A 500 -28.09 -3.42 -21.08
N LEU A 501 -27.02 -4.21 -21.27
CA LEU A 501 -25.87 -3.80 -22.06
C LEU A 501 -26.24 -3.61 -23.54
N GLU A 502 -27.01 -4.51 -24.10
CA GLU A 502 -27.52 -4.38 -25.47
C GLU A 502 -28.47 -3.19 -25.64
N ALA A 503 -29.38 -2.97 -24.69
CA ALA A 503 -30.28 -1.83 -24.69
C ALA A 503 -29.51 -0.50 -24.56
N SER A 504 -28.52 -0.43 -23.67
CA SER A 504 -27.66 0.76 -23.50
C SER A 504 -27.01 1.16 -24.82
N ARG A 505 -26.49 0.16 -25.57
CA ARG A 505 -25.84 0.39 -26.89
C ARG A 505 -26.74 1.01 -27.94
N GLN A 506 -28.06 0.92 -27.79
CA GLN A 506 -29.02 1.54 -28.71
C GLN A 506 -29.36 2.99 -28.31
N VAL A 507 -28.99 3.44 -27.10
CA VAL A 507 -29.26 4.81 -26.65
C VAL A 507 -28.29 5.76 -27.36
N PRO A 508 -28.76 6.80 -28.07
CA PRO A 508 -27.87 7.79 -28.67
C PRO A 508 -27.08 8.54 -27.62
N VAL A 509 -25.80 8.72 -27.84
CA VAL A 509 -24.93 9.56 -26.99
C VAL A 509 -24.61 10.87 -27.67
N ALA A 510 -24.53 11.96 -26.90
CA ALA A 510 -24.20 13.29 -27.42
C ALA A 510 -22.67 13.54 -27.33
N ALA A 511 -22.19 14.49 -28.14
CA ALA A 511 -20.80 14.93 -28.03
C ALA A 511 -20.51 15.56 -26.65
N PRO A 512 -19.27 15.47 -26.14
CA PRO A 512 -18.90 16.09 -24.87
C PRO A 512 -19.05 17.62 -24.95
N VAL A 513 -19.36 18.21 -23.79
CA VAL A 513 -19.43 19.67 -23.64
C VAL A 513 -18.05 20.18 -23.20
N VAL A 514 -17.52 21.17 -23.89
CA VAL A 514 -16.24 21.79 -23.53
C VAL A 514 -16.44 22.70 -22.31
N ALA A 515 -15.71 22.43 -21.21
CA ALA A 515 -15.71 23.31 -20.05
C ALA A 515 -14.99 24.64 -20.33
N ALA A 516 -15.45 25.71 -19.69
CA ALA A 516 -14.78 27.01 -19.77
C ALA A 516 -13.46 27.03 -18.98
N THR A 517 -12.48 27.75 -19.48
CA THR A 517 -11.21 27.98 -18.76
C THR A 517 -11.45 28.89 -17.55
N MET A 518 -10.84 28.58 -16.43
CA MET A 518 -10.93 29.34 -15.18
C MET A 518 -9.53 29.66 -14.65
N GLU A 519 -9.44 30.71 -13.83
CA GLU A 519 -8.20 31.15 -13.19
C GLU A 519 -8.28 30.93 -11.67
N TRP A 520 -7.12 30.82 -11.01
CA TRP A 520 -7.02 30.70 -9.56
C TRP A 520 -7.49 31.99 -8.86
N PRO A 521 -8.54 31.94 -8.02
CA PRO A 521 -9.17 33.17 -7.49
C PRO A 521 -8.75 33.54 -6.08
N TYR A 522 -7.81 32.80 -5.40
CA TYR A 522 -7.41 33.01 -4.02
C TYR A 522 -5.95 33.45 -3.95
N THR A 523 -5.67 34.70 -4.29
CA THR A 523 -4.32 35.28 -4.34
C THR A 523 -4.00 36.24 -3.17
N SER A 524 -4.97 36.50 -2.25
CA SER A 524 -4.79 37.41 -1.13
C SER A 524 -5.62 36.96 0.08
N PHE A 525 -5.01 36.97 1.27
CA PHE A 525 -5.59 36.55 2.54
C PHE A 525 -5.55 37.66 3.62
N GLY A 526 -5.09 38.83 3.27
CA GLY A 526 -4.96 40.00 4.15
C GLY A 526 -3.67 40.75 3.90
N THR A 527 -3.21 41.51 4.86
CA THR A 527 -1.91 42.21 4.81
C THR A 527 -0.78 41.26 5.19
N PRO A 528 0.19 41.00 4.32
CA PRO A 528 1.36 40.18 4.63
C PRO A 528 2.08 40.62 5.90
N THR A 529 2.52 39.66 6.70
CA THR A 529 3.23 39.93 7.97
C THR A 529 4.61 39.28 7.99
N GLN A 530 5.48 39.87 8.82
CA GLN A 530 6.81 39.33 9.12
C GLN A 530 6.82 38.62 10.46
N PRO A 531 7.73 37.68 10.71
CA PRO A 531 7.85 37.03 12.02
C PRO A 531 8.04 38.00 13.15
N SER A 532 7.43 37.70 14.30
CA SER A 532 7.64 38.40 15.59
C SER A 532 8.72 37.72 16.45
N GLY A 533 9.07 36.47 16.15
CA GLY A 533 10.11 35.72 16.86
C GLY A 533 10.62 34.56 16.04
N GLN A 534 11.89 34.20 16.23
CA GLN A 534 12.53 33.05 15.58
C GLN A 534 13.52 32.42 16.56
N THR A 535 13.55 31.08 16.62
CA THR A 535 14.46 30.28 17.41
C THR A 535 14.95 29.10 16.63
N GLU A 536 16.26 28.93 16.51
CA GLU A 536 16.88 27.79 15.84
C GLU A 536 17.16 26.65 16.83
N ILE A 537 16.88 25.43 16.40
CA ILE A 537 17.27 24.18 17.06
C ILE A 537 18.34 23.54 16.17
N ALA A 538 19.57 24.05 16.31
CA ALA A 538 20.67 23.80 15.37
C ALA A 538 21.00 22.30 15.19
N ASP A 539 21.00 21.51 16.25
CA ASP A 539 21.30 20.08 16.23
C ASP A 539 20.22 19.24 15.49
N LEU A 540 19.00 19.76 15.39
CA LEU A 540 17.92 19.15 14.62
C LEU A 540 17.74 19.80 13.24
N GLY A 541 18.50 20.85 12.90
CA GLY A 541 18.33 21.62 11.67
C GLY A 541 16.90 22.16 11.52
N THR A 542 16.30 22.63 12.60
CA THR A 542 14.89 23.03 12.64
C THR A 542 14.78 24.45 13.17
N THR A 543 13.88 25.24 12.60
CA THR A 543 13.63 26.61 13.03
C THR A 543 12.18 26.79 13.46
N LEU A 544 11.97 27.32 14.66
CA LEU A 544 10.67 27.70 15.20
C LEU A 544 10.44 29.19 14.98
N ILE A 545 9.30 29.53 14.39
CA ILE A 545 8.96 30.90 13.99
C ILE A 545 7.57 31.24 14.50
N THR A 546 7.38 32.46 15.00
CA THR A 546 6.08 32.97 15.48
C THR A 546 5.71 34.24 14.72
N PHE A 547 4.45 34.32 14.27
CA PHE A 547 3.89 35.52 13.63
C PHE A 547 3.08 36.40 14.63
N PRO A 548 2.88 37.68 14.31
CA PRO A 548 2.16 38.60 15.21
C PRO A 548 0.72 38.19 15.54
N ASN A 549 0.06 37.47 14.65
CA ASN A 549 -1.30 36.95 14.83
C ASN A 549 -1.37 35.64 15.65
N GLY A 550 -0.23 35.11 16.12
CA GLY A 550 -0.15 33.88 16.91
C GLY A 550 0.06 32.62 16.12
N VAL A 551 0.24 32.70 14.80
CA VAL A 551 0.61 31.53 13.95
C VAL A 551 2.01 31.07 14.34
N LYS A 552 2.15 29.76 14.55
CA LYS A 552 3.38 29.03 14.89
C LYS A 552 3.84 28.24 13.70
N LEU A 553 5.04 28.50 13.23
CA LEU A 553 5.63 27.82 12.08
C LEU A 553 6.88 27.06 12.49
N THR A 554 6.93 25.78 12.19
CA THR A 554 8.12 24.93 12.31
C THR A 554 8.63 24.60 10.92
N VAL A 555 9.88 24.93 10.63
CA VAL A 555 10.52 24.63 9.32
C VAL A 555 11.72 23.74 9.54
N LYS A 556 11.77 22.63 8.80
CA LYS A 556 12.94 21.76 8.71
C LYS A 556 13.33 21.55 7.25
N PRO A 557 14.29 22.29 6.71
CA PRO A 557 14.90 22.01 5.43
C PRO A 557 15.58 20.65 5.43
N THR A 558 15.40 19.87 4.38
CA THR A 558 16.04 18.56 4.20
C THR A 558 16.41 18.34 2.74
N ALA A 559 17.39 17.45 2.52
CA ALA A 559 17.77 16.94 1.19
C ALA A 559 17.46 15.41 1.06
N PHE A 560 16.44 14.91 1.77
CA PHE A 560 16.10 13.49 1.75
C PHE A 560 15.39 13.08 0.46
N THR A 561 14.63 14.01 -0.12
CA THR A 561 13.92 13.82 -1.38
C THR A 561 13.82 15.17 -2.07
N ASP A 562 14.47 15.29 -3.22
CA ASP A 562 14.38 16.48 -4.07
C ASP A 562 12.94 16.66 -4.56
N GLU A 563 12.53 17.89 -4.81
CA GLU A 563 11.18 18.23 -5.27
C GLU A 563 10.05 17.78 -4.30
N GLN A 564 10.36 17.60 -3.03
CA GLN A 564 9.33 17.23 -2.04
C GLN A 564 9.32 18.20 -0.86
N ILE A 565 8.20 18.87 -0.67
CA ILE A 565 7.86 19.65 0.53
C ILE A 565 6.57 19.09 1.11
N LEU A 566 6.63 18.65 2.36
CA LEU A 566 5.47 18.23 3.13
C LEU A 566 4.99 19.38 3.99
N VAL A 567 3.70 19.70 3.94
CA VAL A 567 3.07 20.75 4.71
C VAL A 567 1.91 20.20 5.52
N THR A 568 1.86 20.55 6.81
CA THR A 568 0.69 20.30 7.66
C THR A 568 0.32 21.57 8.43
N VAL A 569 -0.94 21.96 8.33
CA VAL A 569 -1.58 23.04 9.10
C VAL A 569 -2.49 22.39 10.13
N ARG A 570 -2.33 22.74 11.40
CA ARG A 570 -3.07 22.16 12.53
C ARG A 570 -3.79 23.28 13.30
N ALA A 571 -5.04 23.02 13.67
CA ALA A 571 -5.84 23.94 14.46
C ALA A 571 -6.93 23.20 15.25
N GLY A 572 -7.44 23.82 16.30
CA GLY A 572 -8.52 23.28 17.12
C GLY A 572 -8.10 22.12 18.01
N ASN A 573 -9.05 21.35 18.51
CA ASN A 573 -8.85 20.33 19.54
C ASN A 573 -9.04 18.87 19.04
N GLY A 574 -9.36 18.66 17.77
CA GLY A 574 -9.55 17.30 17.23
C GLY A 574 -10.53 16.46 18.06
N GLN A 575 -10.18 15.20 18.33
CA GLN A 575 -11.00 14.27 19.14
C GLN A 575 -11.18 14.73 20.59
N LEU A 576 -10.21 15.48 21.15
CA LEU A 576 -10.35 16.06 22.50
C LEU A 576 -11.55 16.99 22.63
N GLY A 577 -11.96 17.63 21.53
CA GLY A 577 -13.12 18.53 21.46
C GLY A 577 -14.45 17.85 21.15
N LEU A 578 -14.45 16.55 20.85
CA LEU A 578 -15.66 15.83 20.49
C LEU A 578 -16.43 15.33 21.73
N PRO A 579 -17.76 15.19 21.65
CA PRO A 579 -18.56 14.56 22.71
C PRO A 579 -18.28 13.05 22.80
N SER A 580 -18.07 12.55 24.03
CA SER A 580 -17.79 11.12 24.28
C SER A 580 -19.04 10.22 24.25
N ASN A 581 -20.24 10.82 24.34
CA ASN A 581 -21.52 10.11 24.53
C ASN A 581 -22.38 10.00 23.26
N ARG A 582 -22.02 10.65 22.16
CA ARG A 582 -22.70 10.54 20.87
C ARG A 582 -21.69 10.54 19.72
N PRO A 583 -22.00 9.88 18.61
CA PRO A 583 -21.14 9.95 17.45
C PRO A 583 -21.21 11.35 16.79
N VAL A 584 -20.10 11.78 16.22
CA VAL A 584 -20.01 12.89 15.28
C VAL A 584 -19.56 12.29 13.95
N PRO A 585 -20.09 12.72 12.79
CA PRO A 585 -19.79 12.06 11.51
C PRO A 585 -18.38 12.38 10.97
N THR A 586 -17.34 12.22 11.83
CA THR A 586 -15.92 12.40 11.48
C THR A 586 -15.42 11.38 10.45
N TYR A 587 -16.11 10.25 10.31
CA TYR A 587 -15.88 9.28 9.24
C TYR A 587 -16.08 9.87 7.83
N ALA A 588 -16.84 10.97 7.72
CA ALA A 588 -17.07 11.69 6.48
C ALA A 588 -16.26 12.99 6.38
N SER A 589 -15.14 13.07 7.10
CA SER A 589 -14.26 14.26 7.12
C SER A 589 -13.71 14.64 5.74
N SER A 590 -13.56 13.67 4.83
CA SER A 590 -13.20 13.92 3.42
C SER A 590 -14.17 14.87 2.70
N ALA A 591 -15.43 14.97 3.14
CA ALA A 591 -16.38 15.92 2.58
C ALA A 591 -15.92 17.39 2.73
N TYR A 592 -14.99 17.67 3.65
CA TYR A 592 -14.40 19.00 3.77
C TYR A 592 -13.58 19.38 2.53
N SER A 593 -12.62 18.55 2.14
CA SER A 593 -11.76 18.81 0.97
C SER A 593 -12.47 18.50 -0.35
N GLU A 594 -13.27 17.44 -0.43
CA GLU A 594 -14.01 17.07 -1.64
C GLU A 594 -15.16 18.03 -1.95
N GLY A 595 -15.66 18.78 -0.97
CA GLY A 595 -16.60 19.86 -1.18
C GLY A 595 -16.06 21.01 -2.03
N GLY A 596 -14.73 21.08 -2.18
CA GLY A 596 -14.04 22.18 -2.86
C GLY A 596 -14.08 23.49 -2.08
N LEU A 597 -13.90 24.59 -2.78
CA LEU A 597 -13.83 25.95 -2.22
C LEU A 597 -15.11 26.73 -2.54
N GLY A 598 -15.38 27.80 -1.80
CA GLY A 598 -16.55 28.62 -2.03
C GLY A 598 -16.66 29.11 -3.48
N LYS A 599 -15.55 29.48 -4.12
CA LYS A 599 -15.49 29.97 -5.49
C LYS A 599 -15.28 28.88 -6.55
N LEU A 600 -14.87 27.67 -6.18
CA LEU A 600 -14.52 26.59 -7.09
C LEU A 600 -15.11 25.26 -6.60
N THR A 601 -15.81 24.55 -7.49
CA THR A 601 -16.12 23.13 -7.22
C THR A 601 -14.85 22.29 -7.26
N ARG A 602 -14.90 21.06 -6.79
CA ARG A 602 -13.75 20.14 -6.83
C ARG A 602 -13.22 19.92 -8.25
N SER A 603 -14.10 19.71 -9.22
CA SER A 603 -13.73 19.54 -10.63
C SER A 603 -13.11 20.81 -11.24
N GLN A 604 -13.64 22.00 -10.90
CA GLN A 604 -13.06 23.27 -11.30
C GLN A 604 -11.70 23.50 -10.67
N LEU A 605 -11.54 23.12 -9.39
CA LEU A 605 -10.26 23.21 -8.70
C LEU A 605 -9.20 22.33 -9.37
N GLU A 606 -9.54 21.08 -9.71
CA GLU A 606 -8.64 20.18 -10.45
C GLU A 606 -8.31 20.69 -11.87
N GLN A 607 -9.22 21.43 -12.49
CA GLN A 607 -8.94 22.05 -13.78
C GLN A 607 -7.99 23.24 -13.67
N VAL A 608 -8.18 24.09 -12.65
CA VAL A 608 -7.35 25.29 -12.43
C VAL A 608 -5.93 24.94 -12.01
N LEU A 609 -5.80 23.86 -11.24
CA LEU A 609 -4.50 23.39 -10.70
C LEU A 609 -3.83 22.32 -11.58
N ALA A 610 -4.36 22.10 -12.81
CA ALA A 610 -3.77 21.13 -13.72
C ALA A 610 -2.34 21.54 -14.11
N GLY A 611 -1.36 20.67 -13.83
CA GLY A 611 0.06 20.95 -14.06
C GLY A 611 0.82 21.42 -12.82
N ASP A 612 0.14 21.76 -11.72
CA ASP A 612 0.75 22.08 -10.43
C ASP A 612 0.73 20.86 -9.49
N VAL A 613 1.79 20.70 -8.70
CA VAL A 613 1.90 19.66 -7.67
C VAL A 613 1.44 20.24 -6.34
N VAL A 614 0.14 20.24 -6.11
CA VAL A 614 -0.47 20.77 -4.89
C VAL A 614 -1.61 19.87 -4.41
N GLY A 615 -1.91 19.91 -3.10
CA GLY A 615 -2.96 19.07 -2.52
C GLY A 615 -3.49 19.61 -1.19
N ALA A 616 -4.71 19.22 -0.86
CA ALA A 616 -5.34 19.55 0.41
C ALA A 616 -6.11 18.34 0.96
N ASN A 617 -5.57 17.69 1.98
CA ASN A 617 -6.16 16.58 2.70
C ASN A 617 -6.57 17.01 4.10
N PHE A 618 -7.83 16.79 4.47
CA PHE A 618 -8.35 17.12 5.79
C PHE A 618 -8.45 15.89 6.68
N GLY A 619 -7.97 16.01 7.93
CA GLY A 619 -7.97 14.93 8.90
C GLY A 619 -8.43 15.38 10.30
N VAL A 620 -8.94 14.40 11.06
CA VAL A 620 -9.33 14.58 12.48
C VAL A 620 -8.34 13.80 13.35
N GLY A 621 -7.40 14.50 13.93
CA GLY A 621 -6.41 13.93 14.85
C GLY A 621 -6.91 13.86 16.29
N GLY A 622 -6.05 13.33 17.18
CA GLY A 622 -6.37 13.24 18.61
C GLY A 622 -6.59 14.63 19.24
N ASP A 623 -5.69 15.56 18.99
CA ASP A 623 -5.62 16.90 19.62
C ASP A 623 -5.81 18.07 18.65
N SER A 624 -6.04 17.81 17.37
CA SER A 624 -6.21 18.87 16.34
C SER A 624 -6.95 18.37 15.13
N TYR A 625 -7.49 19.29 14.35
CA TYR A 625 -7.80 19.08 12.94
C TYR A 625 -6.58 19.44 12.12
N SER A 626 -6.30 18.66 11.09
CA SER A 626 -5.16 18.87 10.20
C SER A 626 -5.61 19.10 8.76
N LEU A 627 -4.91 20.00 8.08
CA LEU A 627 -5.03 20.22 6.66
C LEU A 627 -3.62 20.17 6.08
N GLY A 628 -3.34 19.24 5.16
CA GLY A 628 -1.99 19.01 4.69
C GLY A 628 -1.92 18.70 3.21
N GLY A 629 -0.72 18.83 2.66
CA GLY A 629 -0.42 18.50 1.28
C GLY A 629 1.06 18.26 1.05
N THR A 630 1.34 17.72 -0.13
CA THR A 630 2.70 17.58 -0.66
C THR A 630 2.83 18.47 -1.88
N THR A 631 3.96 19.15 -1.98
CA THR A 631 4.26 20.03 -3.10
C THR A 631 5.75 20.00 -3.43
N ARG A 632 6.15 20.79 -4.41
CA ARG A 632 7.54 21.02 -4.82
C ARG A 632 7.90 22.52 -4.66
N PRO A 633 9.18 22.89 -4.74
CA PRO A 633 9.60 24.29 -4.54
C PRO A 633 8.90 25.29 -5.49
N GLU A 634 8.67 24.91 -6.76
CA GLU A 634 8.02 25.76 -7.75
C GLU A 634 6.56 26.09 -7.40
N ASP A 635 5.82 25.12 -6.85
CA ASP A 635 4.39 25.23 -6.55
C ASP A 635 4.12 25.58 -5.08
N PHE A 636 5.16 25.83 -4.27
CA PHE A 636 5.03 25.98 -2.84
C PHE A 636 4.15 27.18 -2.40
N GLU A 637 4.25 28.32 -3.07
CA GLU A 637 3.38 29.48 -2.79
C GLU A 637 1.90 29.13 -3.07
N LEU A 638 1.63 28.45 -4.19
CA LEU A 638 0.27 28.00 -4.55
C LEU A 638 -0.26 26.97 -3.55
N GLN A 639 0.59 26.05 -3.09
CA GLN A 639 0.23 25.09 -2.04
C GLN A 639 -0.24 25.80 -0.77
N MET A 640 0.47 26.83 -0.32
CA MET A 640 0.11 27.59 0.87
C MET A 640 -1.17 28.41 0.66
N GLN A 641 -1.38 28.97 -0.53
CA GLN A 641 -2.64 29.62 -0.92
C GLN A 641 -3.82 28.64 -0.91
N LEU A 642 -3.63 27.43 -1.43
CA LEU A 642 -4.64 26.38 -1.45
C LEU A 642 -5.05 25.96 -0.04
N LEU A 643 -4.09 25.72 0.87
CA LEU A 643 -4.38 25.36 2.25
C LEU A 643 -5.07 26.52 2.98
N ALA A 644 -4.65 27.77 2.76
CA ALA A 644 -5.27 28.94 3.35
C ALA A 644 -6.71 29.17 2.81
N ALA A 645 -6.93 28.91 1.52
CA ALA A 645 -8.26 28.97 0.93
C ALA A 645 -9.22 27.94 1.55
N TYR A 646 -8.77 26.67 1.70
CA TYR A 646 -9.56 25.66 2.42
C TYR A 646 -9.81 26.04 3.89
N PHE A 647 -8.82 26.63 4.56
CA PHE A 647 -8.97 27.05 5.94
C PHE A 647 -9.99 28.19 6.11
N THR A 648 -10.09 29.10 5.16
CA THR A 648 -10.91 30.31 5.24
C THR A 648 -12.25 30.22 4.51
N ASP A 649 -12.32 29.47 3.41
CA ASP A 649 -13.51 29.41 2.52
C ASP A 649 -13.82 27.99 2.01
N PRO A 650 -13.93 26.97 2.92
CA PRO A 650 -14.38 25.64 2.52
C PRO A 650 -15.86 25.68 2.11
N ALA A 651 -16.20 25.06 1.00
CA ALA A 651 -17.55 25.17 0.44
C ALA A 651 -18.62 24.38 1.22
N TRP A 652 -18.27 23.28 1.87
CA TRP A 652 -19.20 22.39 2.57
C TRP A 652 -20.38 21.93 1.70
N ARG A 653 -20.09 21.55 0.42
CA ARG A 653 -21.12 21.01 -0.49
C ARG A 653 -21.63 19.67 0.02
N PRO A 654 -22.93 19.37 -0.14
CA PRO A 654 -23.54 18.17 0.43
C PRO A 654 -23.21 16.88 -0.32
N GLU A 655 -22.85 16.94 -1.61
CA GLU A 655 -22.69 15.77 -2.47
C GLU A 655 -21.61 14.80 -1.97
N PRO A 656 -20.40 15.24 -1.59
CA PRO A 656 -19.38 14.32 -1.06
C PRO A 656 -19.81 13.66 0.26
N PHE A 657 -20.50 14.39 1.13
CA PHE A 657 -21.03 13.82 2.36
C PHE A 657 -22.10 12.77 2.08
N ALA A 658 -23.01 13.05 1.15
CA ALA A 658 -24.06 12.11 0.72
C ALA A 658 -23.45 10.84 0.09
N LEU A 659 -22.38 10.97 -0.70
CA LEU A 659 -21.66 9.84 -1.28
C LEU A 659 -21.05 8.95 -0.19
N VAL A 660 -20.35 9.52 0.80
CA VAL A 660 -19.79 8.74 1.93
C VAL A 660 -20.92 8.07 2.70
N LYS A 661 -21.98 8.79 3.01
CA LYS A 661 -23.14 8.27 3.75
C LYS A 661 -23.82 7.09 3.04
N SER A 662 -23.91 7.11 1.71
CA SER A 662 -24.50 6.03 0.93
C SER A 662 -23.59 4.81 0.75
N SER A 663 -22.28 5.02 0.66
CA SER A 663 -21.31 3.94 0.39
C SER A 663 -20.79 3.25 1.66
N LEU A 664 -20.72 3.97 2.79
CA LEU A 664 -20.10 3.49 4.03
C LEU A 664 -20.72 2.19 4.56
N PRO A 665 -22.05 1.99 4.63
CA PRO A 665 -22.63 0.73 5.11
C PRO A 665 -22.14 -0.48 4.33
N THR A 666 -22.09 -0.37 2.99
CA THR A 666 -21.59 -1.45 2.11
C THR A 666 -20.10 -1.72 2.35
N GLN A 667 -19.28 -0.69 2.52
CA GLN A 667 -17.85 -0.82 2.83
C GLN A 667 -17.64 -1.50 4.19
N LEU A 668 -18.41 -1.12 5.22
CA LEU A 668 -18.34 -1.76 6.53
C LEU A 668 -18.73 -3.25 6.47
N ASP A 669 -19.72 -3.61 5.67
CA ASP A 669 -20.12 -5.01 5.49
C ASP A 669 -19.05 -5.84 4.77
N GLN A 670 -18.35 -5.25 3.78
CA GLN A 670 -17.21 -5.89 3.13
C GLN A 670 -16.06 -6.13 4.13
N VAL A 671 -15.73 -5.14 4.95
CA VAL A 671 -14.69 -5.28 5.97
C VAL A 671 -15.08 -6.34 7.01
N ARG A 672 -16.36 -6.43 7.40
CA ARG A 672 -16.88 -7.47 8.31
C ARG A 672 -16.83 -8.89 7.74
N ALA A 673 -16.50 -9.06 6.45
CA ALA A 673 -16.41 -10.39 5.84
C ALA A 673 -15.19 -11.21 6.31
N THR A 674 -14.28 -10.62 7.08
CA THR A 674 -13.11 -11.31 7.65
C THR A 674 -13.01 -11.13 9.16
N PRO A 675 -12.39 -12.08 9.91
CA PRO A 675 -12.19 -11.92 11.36
C PRO A 675 -11.39 -10.66 11.70
N GLY A 676 -10.25 -10.45 11.03
CA GLY A 676 -9.40 -9.26 11.22
C GLY A 676 -10.13 -7.96 10.94
N GLY A 677 -10.92 -7.91 9.86
CA GLY A 677 -11.75 -6.75 9.50
C GLY A 677 -12.85 -6.46 10.52
N ALA A 678 -13.58 -7.47 10.95
CA ALA A 678 -14.62 -7.34 11.99
C ALA A 678 -14.03 -6.83 13.32
N PHE A 679 -12.84 -7.36 13.71
CA PHE A 679 -12.12 -6.87 14.87
C PHE A 679 -11.68 -5.40 14.71
N ALA A 680 -11.07 -5.04 13.58
CA ALA A 680 -10.62 -3.68 13.31
C ALA A 680 -11.75 -2.65 13.44
N LEU A 681 -12.94 -2.98 12.95
CA LEU A 681 -14.13 -2.11 13.07
C LEU A 681 -14.63 -1.96 14.52
N ALA A 682 -14.51 -3.00 15.34
CA ALA A 682 -15.02 -2.99 16.71
C ALA A 682 -13.98 -2.49 17.73
N SER A 683 -12.69 -2.74 17.48
CA SER A 683 -11.60 -2.62 18.45
C SER A 683 -11.45 -1.23 19.02
N ALA A 684 -11.51 -0.17 18.20
CA ALA A 684 -11.31 1.20 18.68
C ALA A 684 -12.35 1.62 19.73
N GLY A 685 -13.61 1.27 19.54
CA GLY A 685 -14.66 1.49 20.52
C GLY A 685 -14.53 0.60 21.76
N LEU A 686 -14.27 -0.69 21.58
CA LEU A 686 -14.13 -1.66 22.69
C LEU A 686 -12.92 -1.32 23.57
N LEU A 687 -11.77 -1.04 22.98
CA LEU A 687 -10.53 -0.68 23.69
C LEU A 687 -10.57 0.74 24.29
N SER A 688 -11.62 1.50 24.01
CA SER A 688 -11.90 2.82 24.64
C SER A 688 -13.12 2.78 25.56
N SER A 689 -13.48 1.59 26.09
CA SER A 689 -14.63 1.40 27.00
C SER A 689 -15.97 1.94 26.48
N GLY A 690 -16.18 1.90 25.16
CA GLY A 690 -17.40 2.37 24.52
C GLY A 690 -17.48 3.86 24.27
N ASP A 691 -16.40 4.61 24.42
CA ASP A 691 -16.33 6.04 24.09
C ASP A 691 -16.68 6.26 22.61
N ARG A 692 -17.73 7.04 22.37
CA ARG A 692 -18.33 7.24 21.04
C ARG A 692 -17.44 8.03 20.07
N ARG A 693 -16.40 8.67 20.55
CA ARG A 693 -15.39 9.34 19.70
C ARG A 693 -14.56 8.37 18.87
N PHE A 694 -14.41 7.12 19.36
CA PHE A 694 -13.55 6.09 18.76
C PHE A 694 -14.33 4.94 18.13
N GLY A 695 -15.61 4.75 18.50
CA GLY A 695 -16.46 3.71 17.95
C GLY A 695 -17.05 4.09 16.59
N LEU A 696 -17.29 3.09 15.74
CA LEU A 696 -18.03 3.31 14.51
C LEU A 696 -19.53 3.51 14.80
N PRO A 697 -20.21 4.36 13.99
CA PRO A 697 -21.66 4.53 14.08
C PRO A 697 -22.40 3.29 13.56
N SER A 698 -23.62 3.09 14.03
CA SER A 698 -24.56 2.10 13.44
C SER A 698 -25.08 2.60 12.07
N ASN A 699 -25.70 1.70 11.29
CA ASN A 699 -26.30 2.05 10.02
C ASN A 699 -27.42 3.11 10.19
N GLU A 700 -28.17 3.05 11.32
CA GLU A 700 -29.18 4.04 11.66
C GLU A 700 -28.57 5.41 11.98
N GLU A 701 -27.44 5.43 12.69
CA GLU A 701 -26.69 6.65 13.00
C GLU A 701 -26.07 7.25 11.73
N ILE A 702 -25.55 6.41 10.82
CA ILE A 702 -25.06 6.85 9.50
C ILE A 702 -26.22 7.47 8.71
N ALA A 703 -27.38 6.79 8.66
CA ALA A 703 -28.55 7.29 7.95
C ALA A 703 -29.11 8.60 8.53
N ALA A 704 -28.99 8.81 9.84
CA ALA A 704 -29.42 10.03 10.53
C ALA A 704 -28.39 11.17 10.50
N ALA A 705 -27.13 10.88 10.11
CA ALA A 705 -26.06 11.89 10.17
C ALA A 705 -26.30 13.07 9.21
N GLU A 706 -25.97 14.27 9.68
CA GLU A 706 -26.10 15.52 8.93
C GLU A 706 -24.74 16.18 8.71
N LEU A 707 -24.51 16.74 7.52
CA LEU A 707 -23.30 17.52 7.22
C LEU A 707 -23.12 18.71 8.16
N SER A 708 -24.26 19.29 8.59
CA SER A 708 -24.28 20.41 9.56
C SER A 708 -23.59 20.09 10.89
N ASP A 709 -23.68 18.83 11.38
CA ASP A 709 -23.02 18.40 12.62
C ASP A 709 -21.50 18.40 12.47
N LEU A 710 -21.00 17.85 11.36
CA LEU A 710 -19.57 17.87 11.05
C LEU A 710 -19.08 19.31 10.87
N ARG A 711 -19.79 20.11 10.08
CA ARG A 711 -19.46 21.51 9.84
C ARG A 711 -19.39 22.31 11.13
N GLN A 712 -20.38 22.17 11.99
CA GLN A 712 -20.45 22.90 13.27
C GLN A 712 -19.25 22.58 14.15
N VAL A 713 -18.94 21.29 14.34
CA VAL A 713 -17.85 20.85 15.21
C VAL A 713 -16.50 21.32 14.68
N VAL A 714 -16.25 21.15 13.40
CA VAL A 714 -14.99 21.58 12.78
C VAL A 714 -14.86 23.09 12.83
N THR A 715 -15.87 23.84 12.35
CA THR A 715 -15.81 25.32 12.27
C THR A 715 -15.66 25.97 13.64
N SER A 716 -16.41 25.48 14.65
CA SER A 716 -16.28 26.04 16.01
C SER A 716 -14.87 25.82 16.58
N SER A 717 -14.31 24.63 16.40
CA SER A 717 -13.00 24.27 16.95
C SER A 717 -11.84 24.96 16.23
N ILE A 718 -11.88 25.07 14.89
CA ILE A 718 -10.79 25.74 14.14
C ILE A 718 -10.91 27.25 14.13
N SER A 719 -11.98 27.86 14.67
CA SER A 719 -12.17 29.33 14.71
C SER A 719 -11.36 30.03 15.78
N GLU A 720 -10.86 29.31 16.78
CA GLU A 720 -10.08 29.81 17.88
C GLU A 720 -8.74 29.08 18.06
N GLY A 721 -7.90 29.60 18.95
CA GLY A 721 -6.59 29.03 19.25
C GLY A 721 -5.52 29.31 18.18
N PRO A 722 -4.28 28.91 18.44
CA PRO A 722 -3.19 29.06 17.48
C PRO A 722 -3.40 28.18 16.25
N ILE A 723 -2.80 28.60 15.15
CA ILE A 723 -2.56 27.76 13.98
C ILE A 723 -1.11 27.31 14.05
N GLU A 724 -0.87 26.01 14.05
CA GLU A 724 0.46 25.43 13.95
C GLU A 724 0.68 24.93 12.53
N ILE A 725 1.82 25.30 11.93
CA ILE A 725 2.21 24.90 10.59
C ILE A 725 3.56 24.20 10.67
N ILE A 726 3.67 23.01 10.12
CA ILE A 726 4.91 22.26 10.03
C ILE A 726 5.25 22.08 8.54
N ILE A 727 6.46 22.46 8.17
CA ILE A 727 6.99 22.36 6.80
C ILE A 727 8.32 21.61 6.84
N VAL A 728 8.40 20.51 6.10
CA VAL A 728 9.59 19.66 6.02
C VAL A 728 9.88 19.31 4.56
N GLY A 729 11.12 19.45 4.16
CA GLY A 729 11.54 19.01 2.81
C GLY A 729 12.47 19.98 2.11
N ASP A 730 12.40 19.99 0.78
CA ASP A 730 13.20 20.81 -0.13
C ASP A 730 12.71 22.27 -0.14
N VAL A 731 12.90 22.97 0.98
CA VAL A 731 12.41 24.32 1.21
C VAL A 731 13.45 25.17 1.94
N THR A 732 13.53 26.46 1.63
CA THR A 732 14.33 27.39 2.43
C THR A 732 13.48 28.02 3.54
N ILE A 733 14.13 28.39 4.65
CA ILE A 733 13.45 29.08 5.76
C ILE A 733 12.81 30.38 5.28
N ASP A 734 13.49 31.15 4.44
CA ASP A 734 12.97 32.43 3.92
C ASP A 734 11.74 32.23 3.02
N ALA A 735 11.74 31.20 2.17
CA ALA A 735 10.58 30.86 1.35
C ALA A 735 9.37 30.47 2.23
N ALA A 736 9.61 29.66 3.28
CA ALA A 736 8.56 29.27 4.22
C ALA A 736 8.00 30.49 5.00
N ILE A 737 8.87 31.38 5.46
CA ILE A 737 8.47 32.63 6.14
C ILE A 737 7.61 33.49 5.19
N LYS A 738 8.07 33.68 3.95
CA LYS A 738 7.33 34.47 2.97
C LYS A 738 5.95 33.89 2.69
N ALA A 739 5.89 32.60 2.34
CA ALA A 739 4.65 31.96 1.94
C ALA A 739 3.62 31.90 3.08
N VAL A 740 4.09 31.63 4.32
CA VAL A 740 3.21 31.69 5.51
C VAL A 740 2.82 33.11 5.86
N GLY A 741 3.74 34.08 5.76
CA GLY A 741 3.48 35.50 5.99
C GLY A 741 2.43 36.08 5.05
N ASP A 742 2.42 35.66 3.79
CA ASP A 742 1.47 36.09 2.76
C ASP A 742 0.11 35.41 2.89
N THR A 743 0.03 34.29 3.61
CA THR A 743 -1.18 33.47 3.74
C THR A 743 -1.70 33.45 5.17
N PHE A 744 -1.34 32.45 5.98
CA PHE A 744 -1.82 32.29 7.35
C PHE A 744 -1.37 33.41 8.29
N GLY A 745 -0.17 33.97 8.09
CA GLY A 745 0.33 35.11 8.85
C GLY A 745 -0.44 36.39 8.56
N ALA A 746 -1.05 36.52 7.39
CA ALA A 746 -1.89 37.64 7.01
C ALA A 746 -3.33 37.58 7.58
N LEU A 747 -3.74 36.44 8.13
CA LEU A 747 -5.07 36.26 8.74
C LEU A 747 -5.19 37.12 10.01
N PRO A 748 -6.42 37.53 10.39
CA PRO A 748 -6.66 38.24 11.65
C PRO A 748 -6.15 37.47 12.88
N ALA A 749 -5.77 38.19 13.92
CA ALA A 749 -5.45 37.61 15.21
C ALA A 749 -6.64 36.80 15.75
N ARG A 750 -6.34 35.68 16.38
CA ARG A 750 -7.35 34.72 16.84
C ARG A 750 -7.52 34.80 18.36
N SER A 751 -8.69 34.44 18.84
CA SER A 751 -8.92 34.28 20.29
C SER A 751 -8.09 33.12 20.84
N PRO A 752 -7.75 33.10 22.13
CA PRO A 752 -7.11 31.95 22.76
C PRO A 752 -7.94 30.69 22.59
N ALA A 753 -7.27 29.52 22.49
CA ALA A 753 -7.93 28.24 22.45
C ALA A 753 -8.74 27.96 23.72
N THR A 754 -9.91 27.39 23.59
CA THR A 754 -10.60 26.75 24.70
C THR A 754 -9.87 25.46 25.07
N PRO A 755 -9.33 25.32 26.29
CA PRO A 755 -8.66 24.09 26.70
C PRO A 755 -9.60 22.89 26.65
N PRO A 756 -9.10 21.68 26.34
CA PRO A 756 -9.89 20.47 26.42
C PRO A 756 -10.46 20.26 27.82
N SER A 757 -11.71 19.82 27.91
CA SER A 757 -12.32 19.47 29.18
C SER A 757 -11.66 18.23 29.81
N ALA A 758 -11.83 18.04 31.11
CA ALA A 758 -11.38 16.81 31.79
C ALA A 758 -12.02 15.56 31.19
N GLU A 759 -13.27 15.69 30.71
CA GLU A 759 -13.94 14.59 29.94
C GLU A 759 -13.27 14.39 28.57
N GLY A 760 -12.95 15.47 27.87
CA GLY A 760 -12.25 15.42 26.58
C GLY A 760 -10.90 14.70 26.67
N LEU A 761 -10.12 14.94 27.72
CA LEU A 761 -8.83 14.28 27.97
C LEU A 761 -8.97 12.81 28.38
N ARG A 762 -10.16 12.37 28.82
CA ARG A 762 -10.36 11.02 29.32
C ARG A 762 -10.57 10.03 28.20
N ARG A 763 -9.68 9.04 28.11
CA ARG A 763 -9.84 7.81 27.35
C ARG A 763 -9.46 6.64 28.25
N VAL A 764 -10.30 5.62 28.35
CA VAL A 764 -10.12 4.55 29.33
C VAL A 764 -10.03 3.21 28.64
N PHE A 765 -8.93 2.47 28.89
CA PHE A 765 -8.82 1.09 28.47
C PHE A 765 -9.82 0.22 29.26
N PRO A 766 -10.50 -0.78 28.64
CA PRO A 766 -11.49 -1.60 29.32
C PRO A 766 -10.89 -2.46 30.46
N GLY A 767 -11.71 -2.79 31.42
CA GLY A 767 -11.34 -3.73 32.50
C GLY A 767 -11.08 -5.15 31.97
N PRO A 768 -10.39 -5.99 32.77
CA PRO A 768 -10.09 -7.37 32.38
C PRO A 768 -11.38 -8.19 32.15
N THR A 769 -11.27 -9.18 31.26
CA THR A 769 -12.41 -10.03 30.90
C THR A 769 -12.28 -11.42 31.53
N ALA A 770 -13.32 -11.92 32.18
CA ALA A 770 -13.38 -13.32 32.67
C ALA A 770 -13.54 -14.29 31.49
N GLU A 771 -14.39 -13.93 30.53
CA GLU A 771 -14.57 -14.62 29.25
C GLU A 771 -14.23 -13.67 28.11
N PRO A 772 -13.68 -14.15 26.97
CA PRO A 772 -13.39 -13.30 25.82
C PRO A 772 -14.66 -12.60 25.29
N VAL A 773 -14.56 -11.32 24.98
CA VAL A 773 -15.61 -10.57 24.29
C VAL A 773 -15.83 -11.19 22.92
N GLU A 774 -17.10 -11.54 22.64
CA GLU A 774 -17.47 -12.13 21.36
C GLU A 774 -17.76 -11.07 20.31
N ILE A 775 -17.07 -11.18 19.18
CA ILE A 775 -17.29 -10.34 17.98
C ILE A 775 -17.65 -11.28 16.83
N LYS A 776 -18.58 -10.86 15.97
CA LYS A 776 -19.02 -11.67 14.83
C LYS A 776 -18.53 -11.08 13.52
N HIS A 777 -17.99 -11.94 12.64
CA HIS A 777 -17.73 -11.63 11.24
C HIS A 777 -18.72 -12.36 10.32
N ASN A 778 -18.89 -11.85 9.10
CA ASN A 778 -19.87 -12.39 8.14
C ASN A 778 -19.25 -13.40 7.14
N GLY A 779 -17.96 -13.69 7.28
CA GLY A 779 -17.23 -14.62 6.42
C GLY A 779 -17.43 -16.09 6.74
N ILE A 780 -16.56 -16.93 6.18
CA ILE A 780 -16.64 -18.38 6.29
C ILE A 780 -16.41 -18.87 7.72
N ALA A 781 -17.07 -19.96 8.09
CA ALA A 781 -17.10 -20.48 9.46
C ALA A 781 -15.76 -21.04 9.96
N THR A 782 -14.81 -21.32 9.07
CA THR A 782 -13.49 -21.89 9.39
C THR A 782 -12.45 -20.86 9.84
N GLN A 783 -12.80 -19.56 9.81
CA GLN A 783 -11.92 -18.47 10.20
C GLN A 783 -12.33 -17.91 11.56
N ALA A 784 -11.34 -17.65 12.42
CA ALA A 784 -11.54 -16.96 13.68
C ALA A 784 -10.28 -16.16 14.05
N LEU A 785 -10.41 -15.20 14.96
CA LEU A 785 -9.29 -14.42 15.50
C LEU A 785 -9.36 -14.41 17.01
N GLY A 786 -8.24 -14.66 17.67
CA GLY A 786 -8.03 -14.43 19.10
C GLY A 786 -7.20 -13.17 19.33
N TYR A 787 -7.59 -12.39 20.33
CA TYR A 787 -6.93 -11.15 20.72
C TYR A 787 -6.81 -11.03 22.23
N VAL A 788 -5.63 -10.68 22.71
CA VAL A 788 -5.38 -10.42 24.14
C VAL A 788 -4.62 -9.11 24.26
N ALA A 789 -5.05 -8.24 25.17
CA ALA A 789 -4.38 -6.97 25.42
C ALA A 789 -4.29 -6.65 26.92
N TRP A 790 -3.25 -5.91 27.27
CA TRP A 790 -2.96 -5.46 28.63
C TRP A 790 -2.77 -3.94 28.65
N PRO A 791 -3.40 -3.22 29.61
CA PRO A 791 -3.18 -1.78 29.74
C PRO A 791 -1.73 -1.44 30.10
N THR A 792 -1.23 -0.37 29.52
CA THR A 792 0.09 0.19 29.81
C THR A 792 -0.01 1.71 30.00
N LEU A 793 1.14 2.38 30.18
CA LEU A 793 1.20 3.83 30.27
C LEU A 793 1.04 4.50 28.89
N ASP A 794 0.74 5.78 28.92
CA ASP A 794 0.88 6.69 27.77
C ASP A 794 2.34 7.01 27.44
N SER A 795 2.54 7.81 26.43
CA SER A 795 3.85 8.31 25.99
C SER A 795 4.07 9.80 26.33
N ILE A 796 3.24 10.41 27.19
CA ILE A 796 3.31 11.83 27.56
C ILE A 796 4.27 12.03 28.73
N GLY A 797 4.08 11.25 29.80
CA GLY A 797 4.83 11.42 31.05
C GLY A 797 6.21 10.77 31.05
N ASP A 798 6.31 9.51 30.63
CA ASP A 798 7.56 8.71 30.62
C ASP A 798 7.81 8.06 29.27
N ARG A 799 8.45 8.81 28.37
CA ARG A 799 8.82 8.34 27.03
C ARG A 799 9.78 7.14 27.03
N LYS A 800 10.68 7.10 28.00
CA LYS A 800 11.65 6.00 28.10
C LYS A 800 10.96 4.69 28.49
N GLU A 801 10.04 4.74 29.45
CA GLU A 801 9.26 3.57 29.83
C GLU A 801 8.36 3.11 28.67
N ALA A 802 7.69 4.05 27.96
CA ALA A 802 6.88 3.73 26.80
C ALA A 802 7.70 3.05 25.68
N ARG A 803 8.95 3.48 25.46
CA ARG A 803 9.89 2.83 24.53
C ARG A 803 10.32 1.44 24.99
N THR A 804 10.52 1.26 26.29
CA THR A 804 10.82 -0.06 26.87
C THR A 804 9.65 -1.02 26.68
N VAL A 805 8.40 -0.56 26.88
CA VAL A 805 7.18 -1.33 26.58
C VAL A 805 7.05 -1.64 25.09
N SER A 806 7.40 -0.72 24.21
CA SER A 806 7.42 -0.95 22.78
C SER A 806 8.44 -2.05 22.39
N LEU A 807 9.61 -2.06 23.05
CA LEU A 807 10.62 -3.11 22.85
C LEU A 807 10.18 -4.46 23.46
N LEU A 808 9.47 -4.47 24.60
CA LEU A 808 8.83 -5.67 25.14
C LEU A 808 7.86 -6.27 24.10
N ALA A 809 7.05 -5.45 23.43
CA ALA A 809 6.13 -5.95 22.39
C ALA A 809 6.88 -6.58 21.20
N ARG A 810 8.06 -6.07 20.82
CA ARG A 810 8.91 -6.72 19.79
C ARG A 810 9.49 -8.05 20.26
N VAL A 811 9.93 -8.16 21.52
CA VAL A 811 10.33 -9.45 22.10
C VAL A 811 9.16 -10.43 22.12
N LEU A 812 7.99 -9.95 22.51
CA LEU A 812 6.76 -10.74 22.50
C LEU A 812 6.40 -11.21 21.06
N GLN A 813 6.60 -10.36 20.04
CA GLN A 813 6.45 -10.73 18.63
C GLN A 813 7.36 -11.91 18.24
N LEU A 814 8.65 -11.87 18.61
CA LEU A 814 9.57 -12.97 18.33
C LEU A 814 9.08 -14.27 18.93
N ARG A 815 8.64 -14.24 20.20
CA ARG A 815 8.17 -15.44 20.92
C ARG A 815 6.87 -16.00 20.38
N VAL A 816 5.89 -15.14 20.05
CA VAL A 816 4.61 -15.63 19.51
C VAL A 816 4.79 -16.18 18.09
N THR A 817 5.73 -15.64 17.31
CA THR A 817 6.10 -16.23 16.03
C THR A 817 6.71 -17.62 16.23
N ASP A 818 7.71 -17.75 17.09
CA ASP A 818 8.36 -19.03 17.38
C ASP A 818 7.37 -20.09 17.91
N GLU A 819 6.46 -19.72 18.83
CA GLU A 819 5.55 -20.70 19.47
C GLU A 819 4.33 -21.04 18.61
N ILE A 820 3.67 -20.03 18.03
CA ILE A 820 2.38 -20.20 17.35
C ILE A 820 2.56 -20.60 15.89
N ARG A 821 3.53 -19.97 15.18
CA ARG A 821 3.79 -20.25 13.77
C ARG A 821 4.77 -21.40 13.60
N GLU A 822 6.00 -21.26 14.13
CA GLU A 822 7.09 -22.19 13.81
C GLU A 822 6.91 -23.56 14.50
N LYS A 823 6.53 -23.60 15.79
CA LYS A 823 6.39 -24.87 16.52
C LYS A 823 5.01 -25.53 16.38
N GLN A 824 3.94 -24.74 16.34
CA GLN A 824 2.59 -25.29 16.33
C GLN A 824 1.93 -25.29 14.94
N GLY A 825 2.43 -24.49 13.98
CA GLY A 825 1.77 -24.30 12.69
C GLY A 825 0.31 -23.81 12.80
N ALA A 826 -0.06 -23.17 13.93
CA ALA A 826 -1.44 -22.85 14.26
C ALA A 826 -1.94 -21.59 13.55
N ALA A 827 -1.04 -20.64 13.27
CA ALA A 827 -1.35 -19.40 12.57
C ALA A 827 -0.22 -19.04 11.62
N TYR A 828 -0.58 -18.45 10.47
CA TYR A 828 0.37 -17.94 9.48
C TYR A 828 1.15 -16.73 9.99
N SER A 829 0.44 -15.74 10.56
CA SER A 829 1.02 -14.45 10.96
C SER A 829 0.50 -14.00 12.34
N PRO A 830 1.00 -14.60 13.44
CA PRO A 830 0.70 -14.09 14.77
C PRO A 830 1.39 -12.72 14.94
N GLY A 831 0.70 -11.77 15.59
CA GLY A 831 1.18 -10.41 15.77
C GLY A 831 1.19 -9.97 17.23
N ALA A 832 2.24 -9.24 17.63
CA ALA A 832 2.31 -8.53 18.91
C ALA A 832 2.79 -7.10 18.69
N SER A 833 2.15 -6.15 19.35
CA SER A 833 2.52 -4.72 19.26
C SER A 833 2.11 -3.96 20.51
N ALA A 834 2.54 -2.69 20.60
CA ALA A 834 2.18 -1.77 21.66
C ALA A 834 1.64 -0.46 21.09
N THR A 835 0.70 0.13 21.82
CA THR A 835 0.17 1.47 21.57
C THR A 835 0.33 2.29 22.84
N SER A 836 0.96 3.48 22.75
CA SER A 836 1.06 4.44 23.85
C SER A 836 0.60 5.79 23.34
N SER A 837 -0.41 6.39 23.98
CA SER A 837 -0.98 7.66 23.53
C SER A 837 -0.02 8.82 23.75
N THR A 838 0.06 9.71 22.77
CA THR A 838 0.73 11.02 22.88
C THR A 838 -0.24 12.16 23.23
N VAL A 839 -1.55 11.84 23.34
CA VAL A 839 -2.64 12.82 23.49
C VAL A 839 -3.49 12.55 24.74
N PHE A 840 -3.87 11.29 24.96
CA PHE A 840 -4.75 10.89 26.08
C PHE A 840 -3.91 10.35 27.23
N PRO A 841 -3.90 11.04 28.40
CA PRO A 841 -3.16 10.58 29.57
C PRO A 841 -3.63 9.18 30.03
N ASP A 842 -2.70 8.43 30.58
CA ASP A 842 -2.90 7.07 31.13
C ASP A 842 -3.48 6.06 30.13
N TYR A 843 -3.35 6.29 28.80
CA TYR A 843 -3.88 5.42 27.78
C TYR A 843 -2.77 4.79 26.93
N GLY A 844 -2.60 3.51 27.12
CA GLY A 844 -1.71 2.65 26.33
C GLY A 844 -2.05 1.19 26.56
N TYR A 845 -1.60 0.31 25.67
CA TYR A 845 -1.74 -1.13 25.81
C TYR A 845 -0.73 -1.89 24.95
N VAL A 846 -0.40 -3.11 25.39
CA VAL A 846 0.31 -4.13 24.60
C VAL A 846 -0.69 -5.19 24.22
N PHE A 847 -0.58 -5.76 23.01
CA PHE A 847 -1.49 -6.81 22.57
C PHE A 847 -0.79 -7.92 21.79
N VAL A 848 -1.46 -9.08 21.75
CA VAL A 848 -1.17 -10.22 20.88
C VAL A 848 -2.44 -10.60 20.15
N GLN A 849 -2.33 -10.94 18.87
CA GLN A 849 -3.43 -11.44 18.06
C GLN A 849 -2.96 -12.54 17.09
N ALA A 850 -3.87 -13.44 16.75
CA ALA A 850 -3.64 -14.40 15.68
C ALA A 850 -4.96 -14.87 15.06
N GLU A 851 -4.96 -15.07 13.74
CA GLU A 851 -6.04 -15.76 13.04
C GLU A 851 -5.79 -17.26 13.05
N VAL A 852 -6.77 -18.01 13.56
CA VAL A 852 -6.71 -19.46 13.74
C VAL A 852 -8.06 -20.10 13.38
N PRO A 853 -8.16 -21.42 13.16
CA PRO A 853 -9.46 -22.06 13.11
C PRO A 853 -10.19 -21.93 14.48
N PRO A 854 -11.54 -21.89 14.49
CA PRO A 854 -12.31 -21.67 15.73
C PRO A 854 -11.98 -22.63 16.86
N GLU A 855 -11.70 -23.89 16.54
CA GLU A 855 -11.33 -24.94 17.51
C GLU A 855 -9.95 -24.72 18.15
N ALA A 856 -9.07 -23.94 17.52
CA ALA A 856 -7.74 -23.64 18.04
C ALA A 856 -7.69 -22.41 18.96
N LEU A 857 -8.79 -21.65 19.11
CA LEU A 857 -8.84 -20.43 19.93
C LEU A 857 -8.44 -20.66 21.39
N SER A 858 -8.87 -21.78 22.01
CA SER A 858 -8.51 -22.09 23.41
C SER A 858 -7.00 -22.29 23.55
N GLY A 859 -6.40 -23.11 22.69
CA GLY A 859 -4.96 -23.35 22.68
C GLY A 859 -4.14 -22.08 22.39
N LEU A 860 -4.66 -21.18 21.52
CA LEU A 860 -4.05 -19.90 21.28
C LEU A 860 -3.95 -19.04 22.55
N PHE A 861 -5.04 -18.91 23.31
CA PHE A 861 -5.04 -18.16 24.57
C PHE A 861 -4.10 -18.78 25.61
N GLU A 862 -4.08 -20.10 25.72
CA GLU A 862 -3.17 -20.83 26.60
C GLU A 862 -1.69 -20.59 26.22
N THR A 863 -1.37 -20.60 24.93
CA THR A 863 -0.02 -20.30 24.42
C THR A 863 0.39 -18.86 24.74
N ILE A 864 -0.49 -17.87 24.51
CA ILE A 864 -0.23 -16.47 24.84
C ILE A 864 0.02 -16.31 26.35
N ASP A 865 -0.79 -16.95 27.20
CA ASP A 865 -0.62 -16.91 28.64
C ASP A 865 0.71 -17.56 29.10
N SER A 866 1.13 -18.65 28.46
CA SER A 866 2.42 -19.31 28.71
C SER A 866 3.60 -18.40 28.33
N VAL A 867 3.56 -17.81 27.12
CA VAL A 867 4.62 -16.91 26.63
C VAL A 867 4.76 -15.68 27.55
N THR A 868 3.65 -15.05 27.92
CA THR A 868 3.68 -13.87 28.80
C THR A 868 4.12 -14.24 30.23
N THR A 869 3.76 -15.41 30.71
CA THR A 869 4.26 -15.94 32.01
C THR A 869 5.78 -16.12 31.96
N GLY A 870 6.31 -16.75 30.91
CA GLY A 870 7.74 -16.90 30.74
C GLY A 870 8.51 -15.58 30.74
N LEU A 871 7.95 -14.53 30.12
CA LEU A 871 8.55 -13.17 30.11
C LEU A 871 8.53 -12.51 31.50
N ARG A 872 7.53 -12.79 32.34
CA ARG A 872 7.48 -12.27 33.73
C ARG A 872 8.44 -13.02 34.65
N ASP A 873 8.51 -14.34 34.52
CA ASP A 873 9.20 -15.20 35.48
C ASP A 873 10.71 -15.28 35.23
N THR A 874 11.14 -15.16 33.97
CA THR A 874 12.52 -15.33 33.56
C THR A 874 12.99 -14.18 32.69
N ALA A 875 14.17 -13.59 33.01
CA ALA A 875 14.81 -12.60 32.15
C ALA A 875 15.18 -13.26 30.81
N ILE A 876 14.96 -12.49 29.73
CA ILE A 876 15.31 -12.94 28.38
C ILE A 876 16.83 -13.00 28.19
N GLU A 877 17.27 -13.80 27.24
CA GLU A 877 18.67 -13.84 26.82
C GLU A 877 19.08 -12.54 26.11
N VAL A 878 20.37 -12.20 26.22
CA VAL A 878 20.92 -10.99 25.57
C VAL A 878 20.79 -11.06 24.05
N ASP A 879 20.91 -12.26 23.45
CA ASP A 879 20.73 -12.46 22.01
C ASP A 879 19.29 -12.13 21.56
N GLU A 880 18.30 -12.59 22.30
CA GLU A 880 16.88 -12.30 22.01
C GLU A 880 16.58 -10.79 22.09
N LEU A 881 17.10 -10.12 23.14
CA LEU A 881 16.99 -8.67 23.23
C LEU A 881 17.66 -7.95 22.06
N ASN A 882 18.87 -8.40 21.68
CA ASN A 882 19.61 -7.79 20.59
C ASN A 882 18.87 -7.92 19.26
N ARG A 883 18.29 -9.07 18.93
CA ARG A 883 17.49 -9.27 17.73
C ARG A 883 16.30 -8.29 17.67
N ALA A 884 15.54 -8.16 18.74
CA ALA A 884 14.43 -7.19 18.82
C ALA A 884 14.91 -5.74 18.75
N ARG A 885 15.99 -5.40 19.47
CA ARG A 885 16.49 -4.03 19.61
C ARG A 885 17.18 -3.51 18.35
N LEU A 886 18.03 -4.32 17.72
CA LEU A 886 18.77 -3.90 16.53
C LEU A 886 17.83 -3.55 15.38
N SER A 887 16.82 -4.39 15.13
CA SER A 887 15.83 -4.09 14.11
C SER A 887 15.03 -2.81 14.42
N ALA A 888 14.72 -2.54 15.71
CA ALA A 888 14.03 -1.32 16.13
C ALA A 888 14.89 -0.07 15.90
N VAL A 889 16.17 -0.12 16.30
CA VAL A 889 17.11 0.99 16.13
C VAL A 889 17.36 1.28 14.66
N GLU A 890 17.58 0.26 13.84
CA GLU A 890 17.81 0.44 12.40
C GLU A 890 16.57 0.96 11.67
N SER A 891 15.38 0.49 12.05
CA SER A 891 14.12 1.03 11.53
C SER A 891 13.97 2.52 11.87
N LEU A 892 14.32 2.92 13.11
CA LEU A 892 14.26 4.32 13.53
C LEU A 892 15.29 5.18 12.79
N ARG A 893 16.53 4.70 12.61
CA ARG A 893 17.56 5.38 11.81
C ARG A 893 17.12 5.60 10.36
N ARG A 894 16.50 4.59 9.74
CA ARG A 894 15.92 4.72 8.40
C ARG A 894 14.82 5.78 8.36
N SER A 895 13.92 5.77 9.34
CA SER A 895 12.82 6.73 9.41
C SER A 895 13.32 8.17 9.55
N GLN A 896 14.41 8.41 10.29
CA GLN A 896 15.02 9.73 10.44
C GLN A 896 15.57 10.32 9.12
N ASN A 897 15.75 9.52 8.08
CA ASN A 897 16.12 9.96 6.73
C ASN A 897 14.89 10.16 5.83
N GLN A 898 13.70 10.31 6.39
CA GLN A 898 12.45 10.52 5.66
C GLN A 898 11.73 11.78 6.16
N ASN A 899 11.23 12.61 5.24
CA ASN A 899 10.49 13.84 5.56
C ASN A 899 9.27 13.58 6.45
N GLY A 900 8.56 12.47 6.22
CA GLY A 900 7.38 12.09 7.02
C GLY A 900 7.66 11.86 8.50
N TYR A 901 8.83 11.31 8.85
CA TYR A 901 9.24 11.15 10.25
C TYR A 901 9.29 12.51 10.96
N TRP A 902 9.93 13.48 10.35
CA TRP A 902 10.09 14.81 10.91
C TRP A 902 8.77 15.58 10.96
N LEU A 903 7.94 15.47 9.89
CA LEU A 903 6.62 16.10 9.89
C LEU A 903 5.77 15.66 11.09
N GLY A 904 5.78 14.36 11.42
CA GLY A 904 5.05 13.84 12.57
C GLY A 904 5.67 14.19 13.93
N ASN A 905 7.00 14.07 14.07
CA ASN A 905 7.68 14.25 15.36
C ASN A 905 7.91 15.72 15.74
N LEU A 906 7.87 16.65 14.78
CA LEU A 906 7.97 18.10 15.07
C LEU A 906 6.62 18.75 15.43
N THR A 907 5.58 17.94 15.51
CA THR A 907 4.24 18.39 15.92
C THR A 907 4.24 18.82 17.39
N GLY A 908 3.71 20.02 17.67
CA GLY A 908 3.55 20.53 19.02
C GLY A 908 4.82 21.07 19.70
N VAL A 909 5.97 21.05 19.02
CA VAL A 909 7.29 21.43 19.62
C VAL A 909 7.36 22.89 20.12
N HIS A 910 6.51 23.77 19.59
CA HIS A 910 6.40 25.17 20.11
C HIS A 910 5.88 25.24 21.53
N ASP A 911 4.98 24.36 21.92
CA ASP A 911 4.31 24.36 23.21
C ASP A 911 4.83 23.26 24.14
N LYS A 912 5.50 22.26 23.61
CA LYS A 912 5.98 21.06 24.30
C LYS A 912 7.47 20.86 24.03
N PRO A 913 8.37 21.61 24.68
CA PRO A 913 9.82 21.47 24.45
C PRO A 913 10.37 20.07 24.81
N GLU A 914 9.65 19.30 25.63
CA GLU A 914 9.95 17.90 25.95
C GLU A 914 9.91 17.00 24.71
N GLU A 915 9.17 17.36 23.66
CA GLU A 915 9.16 16.61 22.39
C GLU A 915 10.54 16.65 21.70
N ILE A 916 11.24 17.79 21.80
CA ILE A 916 12.61 17.92 21.27
C ILE A 916 13.57 16.98 22.02
N VAL A 917 13.42 16.87 23.35
CA VAL A 917 14.20 15.94 24.17
C VAL A 917 13.88 14.50 23.80
N ALA A 918 12.60 14.21 23.56
CA ALA A 918 12.15 12.89 23.13
C ALA A 918 12.73 12.48 21.75
N ILE A 919 12.80 13.42 20.80
CA ILE A 919 13.43 13.16 19.48
C ILE A 919 14.91 12.83 19.66
N ARG A 920 15.65 13.62 20.46
CA ARG A 920 17.08 13.43 20.71
C ARG A 920 17.42 12.08 21.34
N ASN A 921 16.58 11.63 22.27
CA ASN A 921 16.83 10.42 23.05
C ASN A 921 16.23 9.16 22.41
N ALA A 922 15.62 9.25 21.23
CA ALA A 922 14.85 8.15 20.66
C ALA A 922 15.67 6.86 20.47
N ILE A 923 16.90 6.96 19.97
CA ILE A 923 17.79 5.82 19.76
C ILE A 923 18.45 5.40 21.08
N SER A 924 19.01 6.33 21.85
CA SER A 924 19.73 6.03 23.08
C SER A 924 18.85 5.38 24.15
N ASP A 925 17.56 5.73 24.23
CA ASP A 925 16.62 5.07 25.13
C ASP A 925 16.42 3.59 24.78
N LEU A 926 16.34 3.24 23.48
CA LEU A 926 16.24 1.85 23.02
C LEU A 926 17.55 1.09 23.28
N GLU A 927 18.71 1.71 23.02
CA GLU A 927 20.02 1.11 23.22
C GLU A 927 20.31 0.84 24.70
N ALA A 928 19.78 1.63 25.61
CA ALA A 928 19.97 1.50 27.05
C ALA A 928 19.14 0.39 27.71
N VAL A 929 18.13 -0.18 27.01
CA VAL A 929 17.27 -1.23 27.60
C VAL A 929 18.04 -2.52 27.85
N THR A 930 17.84 -3.11 29.02
CA THR A 930 18.46 -4.36 29.44
C THR A 930 17.45 -5.52 29.53
N PRO A 931 17.90 -6.80 29.56
CA PRO A 931 17.01 -7.95 29.82
C PRO A 931 16.19 -7.80 31.11
N ALA A 932 16.78 -7.21 32.16
CA ALA A 932 16.08 -6.94 33.41
C ALA A 932 14.96 -5.88 33.25
N ASP A 933 15.15 -4.88 32.39
CA ASP A 933 14.10 -3.88 32.08
C ASP A 933 12.94 -4.54 31.37
N ILE A 934 13.19 -5.42 30.41
CA ILE A 934 12.12 -6.18 29.72
C ILE A 934 11.35 -7.04 30.71
N GLN A 935 12.02 -7.76 31.60
CA GLN A 935 11.34 -8.53 32.65
C GLN A 935 10.53 -7.64 33.59
N ARG A 936 11.09 -6.52 34.02
CA ARG A 936 10.41 -5.53 34.89
C ARG A 936 9.13 -5.01 34.27
N VAL A 937 9.15 -4.59 33.00
CA VAL A 937 7.95 -4.09 32.31
C VAL A 937 6.98 -5.23 32.01
N ALA A 938 7.44 -6.46 31.74
CA ALA A 938 6.58 -7.62 31.63
C ALA A 938 5.85 -7.91 32.94
N GLN A 939 6.54 -7.85 34.09
CA GLN A 939 5.94 -7.99 35.42
C GLN A 939 4.96 -6.86 35.75
N ALA A 940 5.26 -5.64 35.32
CA ALA A 940 4.41 -4.49 35.58
C ALA A 940 3.10 -4.53 34.79
N TYR A 941 3.14 -4.93 33.53
CA TYR A 941 2.03 -4.76 32.61
C TYR A 941 1.39 -6.06 32.11
N LEU A 942 2.11 -7.15 31.85
CA LEU A 942 1.53 -8.41 31.33
C LEU A 942 0.90 -9.28 32.42
N LYS A 943 0.09 -8.68 33.29
CA LYS A 943 -0.56 -9.38 34.42
C LYS A 943 -1.75 -10.21 33.91
N PRO A 944 -1.89 -11.48 34.34
CA PRO A 944 -3.01 -12.34 33.90
C PRO A 944 -4.39 -11.80 34.27
N ASP A 945 -4.48 -11.15 35.44
CA ASP A 945 -5.69 -10.55 36.00
C ASP A 945 -6.03 -9.16 35.42
N ALA A 946 -5.15 -8.61 34.60
CA ALA A 946 -5.36 -7.33 33.88
C ALA A 946 -5.68 -7.56 32.38
N ALA A 947 -5.64 -8.79 31.88
CA ALA A 947 -5.83 -9.10 30.48
C ALA A 947 -7.27 -8.89 30.02
N TRP A 948 -7.44 -8.11 28.97
CA TRP A 948 -8.67 -8.02 28.19
C TRP A 948 -8.57 -8.94 26.98
N ARG A 949 -9.59 -9.79 26.79
CA ARG A 949 -9.59 -10.78 25.72
C ARG A 949 -10.81 -10.60 24.82
N ALA A 950 -10.60 -10.84 23.52
CA ALA A 950 -11.69 -10.96 22.54
C ALA A 950 -11.47 -12.14 21.63
N ARG A 951 -12.57 -12.68 21.12
CA ARG A 951 -12.58 -13.65 20.04
C ARG A 951 -13.53 -13.20 18.95
N VAL A 952 -13.11 -13.40 17.72
CA VAL A 952 -13.92 -13.11 16.54
C VAL A 952 -14.26 -14.44 15.90
N THR A 953 -15.54 -14.73 15.72
CA THR A 953 -16.02 -15.97 15.09
C THR A 953 -17.11 -15.67 14.08
N SER A 954 -17.36 -16.58 13.14
CA SER A 954 -18.38 -16.36 12.11
C SER A 954 -19.79 -16.25 12.72
N ALA A 955 -20.59 -15.35 12.16
CA ALA A 955 -22.03 -15.30 12.39
C ALA A 955 -22.77 -16.45 11.69
N ASN A 956 -22.15 -17.04 10.67
CA ASN A 956 -22.70 -18.14 9.87
C ASN A 956 -22.17 -19.46 10.45
N PRO A 957 -23.00 -20.28 11.12
CA PRO A 957 -22.55 -21.57 11.63
C PRO A 957 -22.08 -22.44 10.45
N ALA A 958 -20.99 -23.21 10.68
CA ALA A 958 -20.54 -24.19 9.70
C ALA A 958 -21.72 -25.08 9.28
N ALA A 959 -21.98 -25.22 7.98
CA ALA A 959 -22.82 -26.32 7.51
C ALA A 959 -22.18 -27.62 8.04
N PRO A 960 -22.95 -28.56 8.59
CA PRO A 960 -22.39 -29.83 9.03
C PRO A 960 -21.65 -30.45 7.86
N ALA A 961 -20.40 -30.85 8.12
CA ALA A 961 -19.56 -31.47 7.10
C ALA A 961 -20.37 -32.61 6.49
N ALA A 962 -20.57 -32.57 5.18
CA ALA A 962 -21.16 -33.69 4.46
C ALA A 962 -20.27 -34.92 4.71
N GLN A 963 -20.79 -35.92 5.43
CA GLN A 963 -20.14 -37.20 5.73
C GLN A 963 -19.88 -38.00 4.46
#